data_f5295c2183056b1fdcd559c3cd543845
#
_entry.id   f5295c2183056b1fdcd559c3cd543845
#
_cell.length_a   1.000
_cell.length_b   1.000
_cell.length_c   1.000
_cell.angle_alpha   90.00
_cell.angle_beta   90.00
_cell.angle_gamma   90.00
#
_symmetry.space_group_name_H-M   'P 1'
#
loop_
_entity.id
_entity.type
_entity.pdbx_description
1 polymer ?
#
loop_
_entity_poly.entity_id
_entity_poly.type
_entity_poly.pdbx_seq_one_letter_code
_entity_poly.pdbx_strand_id
1 'polypeptide(L)'
;MKNKILLLGLFCCSLISANAQVLLDKGAGKNSFPIVSSSANAVICFDGKDATVVRKSASLFVDDVHRVTGQELKMDESKPGKVSARYAIIAGTIGESGWIDALASRNKIDTAAIAGSWERYMIEVVNNPVPGIKKAIVVAGSDRRGTAYGLLSISKAIGVSPWYWWADAPIKQQKQVSVKVDKFISKTPSVKFRGVFINDEDWGLYRWSKRNFEKERGNFGPRTYAKVCELLLRLQANYLCPAMHDASMAFHRIPENRLVADSFAIVMGSSHCEPLLFNTASEWKRDKMGEWDYINNKDGVNKVLKLRVDECAPFENVYTLALRGLHDRAMNASNNMSDRKEMLQEALMAQRQMLMDAIGKRAEDIPQAFTPYKEVLDVYDQGLELPDDVTIIWPDDNYGYMKRLSSPKEQKRSGRSGVYYHSSYLGKPHDHLWMNTTSPTLMYEELRKAYDLTADRIWLLNAGDIKSCEFAVDYFLTMAFDIDSFNFERAANYRTEWLCGMLGNDYRNEYQDVINSFYKLAFARKPEFMGWGYQWATDKHGRERNTDTDFSLANYREVDTRLAEYRRIGNMAEKILKALPEDKKACYYQSLYYPVKGCELLNRMILNGQRNRWYSIQQRATTAELEKMTKACYDSLEVITKGYNSLLGGKWDHVMTMKQGFAAAYFELPALRKVNLAPTASLGILAEGEDILKGQKSFHSLPSFNTYFRQSYYVDVFNKGATPLKWKASVSDNWILLSQKAGETATENRIEVSIDWAKVPAGEKVFGTLEIASERGEKENVYISVFNPSSPSLAEMDTLFVEHNGYVSIDAAGFHRKVENKAIQMRTIPNLGIENTAIQLGDPTAAPQRTAGRSTPRLEYDFYTFEQGSVDVYTYVLPTFTLSKDRGYAGHEATNVETKYGVCIDEGPVMNPSTSSFEYAQIWYESVLKNCRINKTTLHIDKPGKHTVKIICGDAGTVLQKIVLDFGGMKRSYLGPQPTRQAK
;
A
#
# COMPACT_ATOMS: atom_id res chain seq x y z
N MET A 1 42.73 39.89 -14.92
CA MET A 1 43.16 39.17 -13.72
C MET A 1 42.03 38.22 -13.27
N LYS A 2 42.31 36.95 -13.34
CA LYS A 2 41.33 35.85 -13.07
C LYS A 2 41.19 35.66 -11.58
N ASN A 3 39.99 35.75 -11.02
CA ASN A 3 39.69 35.23 -9.67
C ASN A 3 38.84 33.97 -9.80
N LYS A 4 39.45 32.86 -9.43
CA LYS A 4 38.79 31.57 -9.23
C LYS A 4 38.07 31.63 -7.91
N ILE A 5 36.75 31.46 -7.93
CA ILE A 5 35.95 31.14 -6.73
C ILE A 5 35.98 29.64 -6.57
N LEU A 6 36.54 29.19 -5.48
CA LEU A 6 36.62 27.81 -5.03
C LEU A 6 35.27 27.48 -4.33
N LEU A 7 34.41 26.65 -4.96
CA LEU A 7 33.27 26.03 -4.27
C LEU A 7 33.81 24.89 -3.40
N LEU A 8 33.81 25.07 -2.10
CA LEU A 8 33.95 23.99 -1.13
C LEU A 8 32.60 23.26 -1.03
N GLY A 9 32.46 22.15 -1.73
CA GLY A 9 31.39 21.19 -1.45
C GLY A 9 31.68 20.48 -0.11
N LEU A 10 30.88 20.75 0.91
CA LEU A 10 30.81 19.88 2.10
C LEU A 10 30.23 18.52 1.66
N PHE A 11 31.08 17.56 1.44
CA PHE A 11 30.72 16.15 1.42
C PHE A 11 30.44 15.75 2.87
N CYS A 12 29.17 15.74 3.28
CA CYS A 12 28.73 14.96 4.44
C CYS A 12 28.95 13.48 4.09
N CYS A 13 30.10 12.94 4.44
CA CYS A 13 30.30 11.51 4.56
C CYS A 13 29.41 11.00 5.71
N SER A 14 28.17 10.65 5.41
CA SER A 14 27.47 9.68 6.23
C SER A 14 28.29 8.40 6.20
N LEU A 15 28.85 8.06 7.34
CA LEU A 15 29.46 6.76 7.62
C LEU A 15 28.35 5.72 7.47
N ILE A 16 28.08 5.29 6.24
CA ILE A 16 27.43 4.02 5.98
C ILE A 16 28.43 3.00 6.49
N SER A 17 28.21 2.44 7.67
CA SER A 17 28.87 1.23 8.07
C SER A 17 28.59 0.20 6.98
N ALA A 18 29.55 -0.03 6.12
CA ALA A 18 29.50 -1.05 5.09
C ALA A 18 29.43 -2.39 5.83
N ASN A 19 28.22 -2.85 6.14
CA ASN A 19 28.03 -4.21 6.57
C ASN A 19 28.55 -5.10 5.44
N ALA A 20 29.52 -5.95 5.75
CA ALA A 20 30.00 -6.94 4.81
C ALA A 20 28.80 -7.69 4.23
N GLN A 21 28.75 -7.85 2.92
CA GLN A 21 27.66 -8.54 2.22
C GLN A 21 28.22 -9.69 1.42
N VAL A 22 27.39 -10.71 1.22
CA VAL A 22 27.68 -11.76 0.25
C VAL A 22 27.46 -11.18 -1.15
N LEU A 23 28.53 -10.97 -1.89
CA LEU A 23 28.50 -10.37 -3.23
C LEU A 23 28.83 -11.41 -4.29
N LEU A 24 28.22 -11.25 -5.47
CA LEU A 24 28.59 -12.02 -6.65
C LEU A 24 29.98 -11.54 -7.11
N ASP A 25 30.97 -12.45 -7.10
CA ASP A 25 32.31 -12.16 -7.59
C ASP A 25 32.37 -12.35 -9.11
N LYS A 26 32.89 -11.35 -9.79
CA LYS A 26 33.15 -11.42 -11.24
C LYS A 26 34.63 -11.63 -11.57
N GLY A 27 35.47 -11.85 -10.57
CA GLY A 27 36.92 -11.98 -10.73
C GLY A 27 37.61 -12.78 -9.62
N ALA A 28 38.85 -13.18 -9.84
CA ALA A 28 39.70 -13.87 -8.87
C ALA A 28 40.25 -12.89 -7.83
N GLY A 29 39.75 -12.94 -6.57
CA GLY A 29 40.22 -12.16 -5.44
C GLY A 29 40.51 -13.02 -4.20
N LYS A 30 41.24 -12.46 -3.22
CA LYS A 30 41.68 -13.18 -2.01
C LYS A 30 40.53 -13.82 -1.24
N ASN A 31 39.35 -13.20 -1.20
CA ASN A 31 38.17 -13.66 -0.49
C ASN A 31 37.09 -14.23 -1.43
N SER A 32 37.44 -14.50 -2.71
CA SER A 32 36.55 -15.16 -3.65
C SER A 32 36.45 -16.65 -3.36
N PHE A 33 35.21 -17.16 -3.37
CA PHE A 33 34.92 -18.58 -3.21
C PHE A 33 34.16 -19.11 -4.45
N PRO A 34 34.77 -20.01 -5.23
CA PRO A 34 34.10 -20.59 -6.38
C PRO A 34 33.09 -21.66 -5.93
N ILE A 35 31.83 -21.49 -6.34
CA ILE A 35 30.76 -22.49 -6.15
C ILE A 35 30.79 -23.46 -7.32
N VAL A 36 30.85 -22.94 -8.56
CA VAL A 36 31.03 -23.72 -9.80
C VAL A 36 32.17 -23.11 -10.56
N SER A 37 33.17 -23.93 -10.90
CA SER A 37 34.33 -23.47 -11.66
C SER A 37 34.78 -24.56 -12.70
N SER A 38 35.67 -24.17 -13.61
CA SER A 38 36.24 -25.09 -14.58
C SER A 38 37.10 -26.22 -13.96
N SER A 39 37.57 -26.04 -12.73
CA SER A 39 38.46 -26.99 -12.05
C SER A 39 37.80 -27.89 -11.04
N ALA A 40 36.69 -27.47 -10.41
CA ALA A 40 35.91 -28.23 -9.44
C ALA A 40 34.64 -27.49 -9.04
N ASN A 41 33.57 -28.24 -8.80
CA ASN A 41 32.37 -27.76 -8.14
C ASN A 41 32.49 -27.90 -6.61
N ALA A 42 31.87 -27.03 -5.85
CA ALA A 42 31.82 -27.15 -4.40
C ALA A 42 30.91 -28.34 -4.00
N VAL A 43 31.23 -28.95 -2.83
CA VAL A 43 30.38 -29.95 -2.21
C VAL A 43 29.64 -29.28 -1.04
N ILE A 44 28.34 -29.51 -0.90
CA ILE A 44 27.60 -29.01 0.25
C ILE A 44 27.68 -30.05 1.39
N CYS A 45 28.22 -29.64 2.52
CA CYS A 45 28.40 -30.50 3.69
C CYS A 45 27.53 -29.99 4.83
N PHE A 46 26.72 -30.85 5.41
CA PHE A 46 25.92 -30.57 6.60
C PHE A 46 25.77 -31.84 7.45
N ASP A 47 25.36 -31.69 8.69
CA ASP A 47 25.14 -32.84 9.56
C ASP A 47 23.72 -33.41 9.31
N GLY A 48 23.61 -34.70 9.01
CA GLY A 48 22.33 -35.36 8.82
C GLY A 48 21.45 -35.42 10.10
N LYS A 49 21.99 -35.05 11.27
CA LYS A 49 21.25 -34.92 12.50
C LYS A 49 20.71 -33.50 12.76
N ASP A 50 21.21 -32.52 12.04
CA ASP A 50 20.70 -31.15 12.12
C ASP A 50 19.22 -31.07 11.66
N ALA A 51 18.54 -30.00 11.99
CA ALA A 51 17.11 -29.87 11.71
C ALA A 51 16.76 -30.04 10.21
N THR A 52 15.60 -30.60 9.92
CA THR A 52 15.12 -30.90 8.56
C THR A 52 15.21 -29.69 7.62
N VAL A 53 14.98 -28.48 8.11
CA VAL A 53 15.07 -27.24 7.31
C VAL A 53 16.48 -26.99 6.78
N VAL A 54 17.54 -27.44 7.46
CA VAL A 54 18.93 -27.31 6.99
C VAL A 54 19.12 -28.16 5.71
N ARG A 55 18.69 -29.42 5.74
CA ARG A 55 18.67 -30.28 4.54
C ARG A 55 17.80 -29.68 3.43
N LYS A 56 16.63 -29.19 3.78
CA LYS A 56 15.69 -28.56 2.83
C LYS A 56 16.33 -27.36 2.15
N SER A 57 16.94 -26.44 2.91
CA SER A 57 17.61 -25.26 2.36
C SER A 57 18.86 -25.61 1.53
N ALA A 58 19.59 -26.67 1.92
CA ALA A 58 20.70 -27.20 1.10
C ALA A 58 20.20 -27.72 -0.26
N SER A 59 19.09 -28.47 -0.28
CA SER A 59 18.45 -28.93 -1.52
C SER A 59 17.99 -27.77 -2.41
N LEU A 60 17.31 -26.76 -1.82
CA LEU A 60 16.92 -25.56 -2.55
C LEU A 60 18.11 -24.80 -3.15
N PHE A 61 19.21 -24.75 -2.41
CA PHE A 61 20.44 -24.12 -2.90
C PHE A 61 21.08 -24.90 -4.06
N VAL A 62 21.08 -26.24 -4.01
CA VAL A 62 21.53 -27.08 -5.14
C VAL A 62 20.70 -26.80 -6.38
N ASP A 63 19.37 -26.80 -6.23
CA ASP A 63 18.45 -26.46 -7.31
C ASP A 63 18.72 -25.05 -7.87
N ASP A 64 19.03 -24.08 -7.02
CA ASP A 64 19.33 -22.72 -7.43
C ASP A 64 20.64 -22.62 -8.22
N VAL A 65 21.69 -23.33 -7.79
CA VAL A 65 22.95 -23.43 -8.54
C VAL A 65 22.72 -24.11 -9.88
N HIS A 66 21.89 -25.14 -9.93
CA HIS A 66 21.49 -25.79 -11.18
C HIS A 66 20.76 -24.81 -12.11
N ARG A 67 19.81 -24.04 -11.61
CA ARG A 67 19.10 -22.99 -12.38
C ARG A 67 20.05 -21.96 -12.96
N VAL A 68 21.09 -21.57 -12.20
CA VAL A 68 22.07 -20.54 -12.62
C VAL A 68 23.10 -21.11 -13.59
N THR A 69 23.57 -22.37 -13.43
CA THR A 69 24.77 -22.88 -14.12
C THR A 69 24.53 -24.11 -14.98
N GLY A 70 23.39 -24.79 -14.83
CA GLY A 70 23.16 -26.10 -15.39
C GLY A 70 23.98 -27.22 -14.72
N GLN A 71 24.73 -26.90 -13.65
CA GLN A 71 25.56 -27.88 -12.91
C GLN A 71 24.87 -28.30 -11.63
N GLU A 72 24.97 -29.55 -11.27
CA GLU A 72 24.46 -30.09 -10.02
C GLU A 72 25.59 -30.18 -8.98
N LEU A 73 25.36 -29.71 -7.75
CA LEU A 73 26.28 -29.85 -6.66
C LEU A 73 26.00 -31.13 -5.89
N LYS A 74 27.05 -31.80 -5.43
CA LYS A 74 26.92 -32.95 -4.53
C LYS A 74 26.54 -32.48 -3.14
N MET A 75 25.55 -33.10 -2.51
CA MET A 75 25.21 -32.99 -1.09
C MET A 75 25.88 -34.12 -0.31
N ASP A 76 26.47 -33.80 0.85
CA ASP A 76 27.20 -34.77 1.68
C ASP A 76 26.81 -34.58 3.16
N GLU A 77 26.20 -35.60 3.74
CA GLU A 77 25.70 -35.63 5.13
C GLU A 77 26.71 -36.33 6.06
N SER A 78 27.94 -36.56 5.60
CA SER A 78 28.97 -37.24 6.40
C SER A 78 29.49 -36.30 7.49
N LYS A 79 30.11 -36.94 8.51
CA LYS A 79 30.79 -36.22 9.57
C LYS A 79 32.07 -35.53 9.08
N PRO A 80 32.56 -34.46 9.81
CA PRO A 80 33.83 -33.82 9.53
C PRO A 80 34.99 -34.81 9.36
N GLY A 81 35.82 -34.58 8.32
CA GLY A 81 36.98 -35.44 8.03
C GLY A 81 36.66 -36.68 7.17
N LYS A 82 35.43 -36.93 6.82
CA LYS A 82 35.03 -38.00 5.88
C LYS A 82 34.93 -37.53 4.44
N VAL A 83 34.94 -36.24 4.19
CA VAL A 83 34.76 -35.61 2.89
C VAL A 83 36.11 -35.14 2.35
N SER A 84 36.39 -35.45 1.09
CA SER A 84 37.54 -34.87 0.37
C SER A 84 37.04 -34.00 -0.77
N ALA A 85 37.32 -32.71 -0.69
CA ALA A 85 36.88 -31.75 -1.71
C ALA A 85 37.84 -30.55 -1.78
N ARG A 86 38.03 -30.00 -2.97
CA ARG A 86 38.76 -28.75 -3.16
C ARG A 86 37.99 -27.58 -2.54
N TYR A 87 36.71 -27.54 -2.76
CA TYR A 87 35.79 -26.50 -2.29
C TYR A 87 34.59 -27.13 -1.58
N ALA A 88 34.17 -26.57 -0.45
CA ALA A 88 32.97 -27.03 0.26
C ALA A 88 32.13 -25.83 0.72
N ILE A 89 30.82 -26.02 0.79
CA ILE A 89 29.90 -25.15 1.49
C ILE A 89 29.49 -25.91 2.74
N ILE A 90 29.91 -25.46 3.91
CA ILE A 90 29.64 -26.12 5.19
C ILE A 90 28.52 -25.32 5.86
N ALA A 91 27.37 -25.96 6.05
CA ALA A 91 26.21 -25.32 6.67
C ALA A 91 25.79 -26.10 7.92
N GLY A 92 25.40 -25.38 8.98
CA GLY A 92 24.89 -26.04 10.18
C GLY A 92 24.51 -25.07 11.30
N THR A 93 23.78 -25.62 12.25
CA THR A 93 23.28 -24.94 13.43
C THR A 93 24.24 -25.13 14.61
N ILE A 94 24.54 -24.07 15.38
CA ILE A 94 25.39 -24.10 16.56
C ILE A 94 24.80 -25.06 17.61
N GLY A 95 25.60 -25.98 18.09
CA GLY A 95 25.21 -27.00 19.12
C GLY A 95 24.45 -28.20 18.55
N GLU A 96 24.00 -28.15 17.29
CA GLU A 96 23.28 -29.26 16.60
C GLU A 96 24.13 -29.89 15.49
N SER A 97 25.04 -29.11 14.91
CA SER A 97 25.87 -29.54 13.77
C SER A 97 27.28 -29.86 14.20
N GLY A 98 27.67 -31.13 14.11
CA GLY A 98 29.05 -31.55 14.37
C GLY A 98 30.08 -30.87 13.44
N TRP A 99 29.67 -30.34 12.28
CA TRP A 99 30.54 -29.54 11.41
C TRP A 99 30.88 -28.20 12.04
N ILE A 100 29.86 -27.46 12.50
CA ILE A 100 30.03 -26.13 13.09
C ILE A 100 30.79 -26.23 14.41
N ASP A 101 30.46 -27.21 15.29
CA ASP A 101 31.10 -27.41 16.57
C ASP A 101 32.59 -27.81 16.38
N ALA A 102 32.90 -28.65 15.37
CA ALA A 102 34.29 -29.02 15.07
C ALA A 102 35.11 -27.82 14.52
N LEU A 103 34.50 -26.89 13.83
CA LEU A 103 35.16 -25.68 13.33
C LEU A 103 35.39 -24.67 14.48
N ALA A 104 34.38 -24.49 15.33
CA ALA A 104 34.46 -23.60 16.50
C ALA A 104 35.51 -24.07 17.50
N SER A 105 35.51 -25.39 17.86
CA SER A 105 36.50 -25.97 18.80
C SER A 105 37.94 -25.91 18.32
N ARG A 106 38.16 -25.83 17.00
CA ARG A 106 39.49 -25.63 16.38
C ARG A 106 39.85 -24.17 16.11
N ASN A 107 39.09 -23.24 16.64
CA ASN A 107 39.26 -21.80 16.39
C ASN A 107 39.30 -21.44 14.90
N LYS A 108 38.58 -22.16 14.04
CA LYS A 108 38.45 -21.88 12.61
C LYS A 108 37.38 -20.86 12.31
N ILE A 109 36.34 -20.78 13.15
CA ILE A 109 35.28 -19.80 13.16
C ILE A 109 35.03 -19.32 14.60
N ASP A 110 34.52 -18.08 14.72
CA ASP A 110 34.05 -17.55 16.01
C ASP A 110 32.54 -17.28 15.90
N THR A 111 31.77 -18.08 16.62
CA THR A 111 30.32 -18.07 16.66
C THR A 111 29.73 -17.22 17.80
N ALA A 112 30.58 -16.65 18.69
CA ALA A 112 30.15 -15.94 19.90
C ALA A 112 29.17 -14.78 19.59
N ALA A 113 29.34 -14.10 18.44
CA ALA A 113 28.54 -12.96 18.05
C ALA A 113 27.07 -13.32 17.72
N ILE A 114 26.75 -14.59 17.46
CA ILE A 114 25.41 -15.04 17.10
C ILE A 114 24.85 -16.11 18.05
N ALA A 115 25.69 -16.78 18.86
CA ALA A 115 25.24 -17.83 19.76
C ALA A 115 24.12 -17.35 20.69
N GLY A 116 23.08 -18.15 20.87
CA GLY A 116 21.91 -17.85 21.71
C GLY A 116 21.01 -16.75 21.19
N SER A 117 21.31 -16.18 20.03
CA SER A 117 20.46 -15.18 19.38
C SER A 117 19.32 -15.82 18.58
N TRP A 118 18.24 -15.08 18.33
CA TRP A 118 17.12 -15.52 17.51
C TRP A 118 17.40 -15.29 16.01
N GLU A 119 17.41 -16.38 15.22
CA GLU A 119 17.46 -16.39 13.75
C GLU A 119 18.62 -15.60 13.13
N ARG A 120 19.76 -15.56 13.82
CA ARG A 120 20.98 -14.96 13.26
C ARG A 120 21.84 -15.99 12.55
N TYR A 121 22.65 -15.51 11.63
CA TYR A 121 23.64 -16.34 10.94
C TYR A 121 24.91 -15.56 10.62
N MET A 122 25.98 -16.30 10.39
CA MET A 122 27.23 -15.78 9.88
C MET A 122 27.67 -16.55 8.64
N ILE A 123 28.37 -15.86 7.75
CA ILE A 123 28.97 -16.43 6.54
C ILE A 123 30.39 -15.94 6.46
N GLU A 124 31.36 -16.86 6.36
CA GLU A 124 32.76 -16.52 6.16
C GLU A 124 33.49 -17.59 5.36
N VAL A 125 34.62 -17.19 4.74
CA VAL A 125 35.47 -18.08 3.94
C VAL A 125 36.62 -18.57 4.82
N VAL A 126 36.73 -19.90 4.97
CA VAL A 126 37.74 -20.56 5.81
C VAL A 126 38.69 -21.42 4.94
N ASN A 127 39.98 -21.19 5.08
CA ASN A 127 41.00 -22.02 4.44
C ASN A 127 41.37 -23.21 5.33
N ASN A 128 41.48 -24.40 4.72
CA ASN A 128 41.75 -25.67 5.41
C ASN A 128 40.86 -25.85 6.67
N PRO A 129 39.53 -25.83 6.46
CA PRO A 129 38.59 -25.91 7.58
C PRO A 129 38.75 -27.23 8.40
N VAL A 130 38.84 -28.34 7.66
CA VAL A 130 39.05 -29.68 8.19
C VAL A 130 39.96 -30.49 7.26
N PRO A 131 40.60 -31.58 7.70
CA PRO A 131 41.34 -32.49 6.81
C PRO A 131 40.49 -32.92 5.62
N GLY A 132 41.04 -32.89 4.40
CA GLY A 132 40.37 -33.24 3.16
C GLY A 132 39.70 -32.09 2.44
N ILE A 133 39.50 -30.90 3.05
CA ILE A 133 38.90 -29.74 2.42
C ILE A 133 39.87 -28.57 2.37
N LYS A 134 40.20 -28.06 1.15
CA LYS A 134 41.17 -26.97 1.00
C LYS A 134 40.57 -25.59 1.35
N LYS A 135 39.34 -25.30 0.94
CA LYS A 135 38.67 -24.02 1.18
C LYS A 135 37.18 -24.25 1.35
N ALA A 136 36.58 -23.61 2.31
CA ALA A 136 35.13 -23.65 2.48
C ALA A 136 34.55 -22.26 2.69
N ILE A 137 33.29 -22.07 2.24
CA ILE A 137 32.40 -21.07 2.78
C ILE A 137 31.60 -21.72 3.91
N VAL A 138 31.60 -21.11 5.07
CA VAL A 138 30.91 -21.64 6.24
C VAL A 138 29.69 -20.77 6.52
N VAL A 139 28.52 -21.42 6.65
CA VAL A 139 27.26 -20.84 7.04
C VAL A 139 26.89 -21.41 8.41
N ALA A 140 27.04 -20.61 9.46
CA ALA A 140 26.67 -21.02 10.82
C ALA A 140 25.44 -20.22 11.25
N GLY A 141 24.36 -20.93 11.66
CA GLY A 141 23.16 -20.32 12.22
C GLY A 141 23.14 -20.41 13.74
N SER A 142 22.60 -19.39 14.39
CA SER A 142 22.32 -19.42 15.84
C SER A 142 21.22 -20.43 16.18
N ASP A 143 20.34 -20.70 15.21
CA ASP A 143 19.30 -21.70 15.23
C ASP A 143 19.04 -22.25 13.80
N ARG A 144 18.12 -23.20 13.69
CA ARG A 144 17.79 -23.89 12.43
C ARG A 144 17.37 -22.95 11.29
N ARG A 145 16.62 -21.86 11.61
CA ARG A 145 16.20 -20.86 10.61
C ARG A 145 17.34 -19.94 10.20
N GLY A 146 18.17 -19.53 11.15
CA GLY A 146 19.38 -18.77 10.85
C GLY A 146 20.27 -19.49 9.83
N THR A 147 20.50 -20.80 9.99
CA THR A 147 21.23 -21.63 9.02
C THR A 147 20.60 -21.59 7.63
N ALA A 148 19.28 -21.78 7.55
CA ALA A 148 18.54 -21.76 6.30
C ALA A 148 18.60 -20.39 5.61
N TYR A 149 18.43 -19.31 6.36
CA TYR A 149 18.53 -17.93 5.85
C TYR A 149 19.93 -17.64 5.28
N GLY A 150 20.98 -18.12 5.98
CA GLY A 150 22.35 -18.00 5.51
C GLY A 150 22.59 -18.67 4.16
N LEU A 151 22.14 -19.90 3.97
CA LEU A 151 22.22 -20.61 2.69
C LEU A 151 21.44 -19.89 1.58
N LEU A 152 20.20 -19.49 1.85
CA LEU A 152 19.35 -18.82 0.85
C LEU A 152 19.80 -17.38 0.57
N SER A 153 20.58 -16.73 1.45
CA SER A 153 21.22 -15.46 1.13
C SER A 153 22.33 -15.63 0.08
N ILE A 154 23.02 -16.78 0.05
CA ILE A 154 23.96 -17.12 -1.02
C ILE A 154 23.20 -17.38 -2.32
N SER A 155 22.03 -18.06 -2.30
CA SER A 155 21.15 -18.21 -3.45
C SER A 155 20.79 -16.84 -4.07
N LYS A 156 20.41 -15.86 -3.23
CA LYS A 156 20.15 -14.51 -3.69
C LYS A 156 21.40 -13.83 -4.29
N ALA A 157 22.56 -14.02 -3.68
CA ALA A 157 23.82 -13.44 -4.16
C ALA A 157 24.26 -14.00 -5.53
N ILE A 158 23.95 -15.27 -5.83
CA ILE A 158 24.22 -15.87 -7.15
C ILE A 158 23.16 -15.54 -8.21
N GLY A 159 22.16 -14.73 -7.86
CA GLY A 159 21.17 -14.19 -8.81
C GLY A 159 19.82 -14.89 -8.82
N VAL A 160 19.48 -15.71 -7.82
CA VAL A 160 18.14 -16.29 -7.67
C VAL A 160 17.30 -15.43 -6.74
N SER A 161 16.39 -14.67 -7.31
CA SER A 161 15.45 -13.85 -6.56
C SER A 161 14.52 -14.73 -5.70
N PRO A 162 14.11 -14.32 -4.50
CA PRO A 162 13.00 -14.96 -3.78
C PRO A 162 11.73 -15.11 -4.62
N TRP A 163 11.55 -14.22 -5.56
CA TRP A 163 10.39 -14.12 -6.46
C TRP A 163 10.54 -14.91 -7.77
N TYR A 164 11.58 -15.74 -7.89
CA TYR A 164 11.83 -16.52 -9.12
C TYR A 164 10.65 -17.38 -9.53
N TRP A 165 9.88 -17.87 -8.56
CA TRP A 165 8.74 -18.74 -8.82
C TRP A 165 7.41 -17.99 -8.83
N TRP A 166 7.13 -17.14 -7.80
CA TRP A 166 5.84 -16.45 -7.65
C TRP A 166 5.67 -15.25 -8.59
N ALA A 167 6.73 -14.55 -8.94
CA ALA A 167 6.69 -13.43 -9.90
C ALA A 167 7.49 -13.72 -11.17
N ASP A 168 7.94 -14.96 -11.37
CA ASP A 168 8.72 -15.39 -12.54
C ASP A 168 9.95 -14.50 -12.79
N ALA A 169 10.61 -14.07 -11.70
CA ALA A 169 11.83 -13.27 -11.81
C ALA A 169 12.91 -14.03 -12.59
N PRO A 170 13.48 -13.43 -13.64
CA PRO A 170 14.40 -14.13 -14.54
C PRO A 170 15.69 -14.50 -13.82
N ILE A 171 16.25 -15.65 -14.16
CA ILE A 171 17.53 -16.14 -13.66
C ILE A 171 18.56 -16.11 -14.79
N LYS A 172 19.59 -15.30 -14.61
CA LYS A 172 20.66 -15.20 -15.63
C LYS A 172 21.58 -16.41 -15.61
N GLN A 173 21.67 -17.10 -16.73
CA GLN A 173 22.57 -18.24 -16.90
C GLN A 173 24.03 -17.83 -16.88
N GLN A 174 24.86 -18.61 -16.16
CA GLN A 174 26.30 -18.39 -16.01
C GLN A 174 27.04 -19.73 -16.08
N LYS A 175 28.16 -19.80 -16.76
CA LYS A 175 28.99 -21.06 -16.85
C LYS A 175 29.75 -21.33 -15.55
N GLN A 176 30.10 -20.30 -14.83
CA GLN A 176 30.83 -20.36 -13.56
C GLN A 176 30.24 -19.32 -12.61
N VAL A 177 30.24 -19.63 -11.34
CA VAL A 177 29.73 -18.74 -10.31
C VAL A 177 30.60 -18.75 -9.06
N SER A 178 30.94 -17.58 -8.58
CA SER A 178 31.71 -17.38 -7.36
C SER A 178 31.02 -16.33 -6.50
N VAL A 179 31.23 -16.41 -5.20
CA VAL A 179 30.77 -15.39 -4.26
C VAL A 179 31.96 -14.81 -3.50
N LYS A 180 31.86 -13.51 -3.22
CA LYS A 180 32.83 -12.81 -2.38
C LYS A 180 32.17 -12.49 -1.05
N VAL A 181 32.82 -12.88 0.01
CA VAL A 181 32.40 -12.54 1.37
C VAL A 181 33.66 -12.34 2.22
N ASP A 182 33.70 -11.17 2.89
CA ASP A 182 34.52 -11.05 4.07
C ASP A 182 33.83 -11.80 5.23
N LYS A 183 33.89 -11.45 6.44
CA LYS A 183 33.02 -12.03 7.47
C LYS A 183 31.69 -11.27 7.47
N PHE A 184 30.58 -11.96 7.15
CA PHE A 184 29.23 -11.43 7.26
C PHE A 184 28.54 -11.96 8.51
N ILE A 185 27.91 -11.09 9.26
CA ILE A 185 27.07 -11.43 10.43
C ILE A 185 25.75 -10.71 10.26
N SER A 186 24.64 -11.48 10.27
CA SER A 186 23.30 -10.91 10.17
C SER A 186 22.91 -10.13 11.41
N LYS A 187 22.01 -9.16 11.27
CA LYS A 187 21.31 -8.55 12.39
C LYS A 187 20.34 -9.55 13.04
N THR A 188 19.92 -9.28 14.26
CA THR A 188 18.72 -9.89 14.83
C THR A 188 17.51 -9.29 14.13
N PRO A 189 16.52 -10.08 13.70
CA PRO A 189 15.30 -9.54 13.12
C PRO A 189 14.61 -8.55 14.05
N SER A 190 14.09 -7.44 13.50
CA SER A 190 13.39 -6.42 14.27
C SER A 190 12.09 -6.96 14.89
N VAL A 191 11.42 -7.89 14.21
CA VAL A 191 10.19 -8.53 14.67
C VAL A 191 10.42 -10.03 14.81
N LYS A 192 9.95 -10.63 15.91
CA LYS A 192 10.22 -12.04 16.21
C LYS A 192 9.50 -13.00 15.25
N PHE A 193 8.20 -12.87 15.08
CA PHE A 193 7.39 -13.67 14.15
C PHE A 193 6.92 -12.78 13.00
N ARG A 194 7.29 -13.12 11.78
CA ARG A 194 7.11 -12.34 10.56
C ARG A 194 6.45 -13.21 9.51
N GLY A 195 5.28 -12.83 9.06
CA GLY A 195 4.59 -13.70 8.11
C GLY A 195 3.38 -13.10 7.44
N VAL A 196 2.68 -13.98 6.76
CA VAL A 196 1.48 -13.63 5.99
C VAL A 196 0.28 -14.46 6.44
N PHE A 197 -0.88 -13.88 6.25
CA PHE A 197 -2.15 -14.58 6.28
C PHE A 197 -2.66 -14.75 4.85
N ILE A 198 -2.79 -16.00 4.42
CA ILE A 198 -3.45 -16.34 3.16
C ILE A 198 -4.93 -16.43 3.47
N ASN A 199 -5.64 -15.33 3.35
CA ASN A 199 -7.05 -15.32 3.69
C ASN A 199 -7.87 -16.16 2.71
N ASP A 200 -7.45 -16.22 1.43
CA ASP A 200 -8.09 -16.97 0.34
C ASP A 200 -9.58 -16.65 0.19
N GLU A 201 -9.84 -15.46 -0.29
CA GLU A 201 -11.19 -14.89 -0.42
C GLU A 201 -11.92 -15.39 -1.67
N ASP A 202 -11.56 -16.58 -2.15
CA ASP A 202 -12.02 -17.18 -3.43
C ASP A 202 -11.74 -16.28 -4.66
N TRP A 203 -10.72 -15.44 -4.56
CA TRP A 203 -10.32 -14.56 -5.67
C TRP A 203 -9.51 -15.31 -6.72
N GLY A 204 -8.38 -15.92 -6.36
CA GLY A 204 -7.47 -16.52 -7.36
C GLY A 204 -6.72 -17.75 -6.89
N LEU A 205 -6.09 -17.76 -5.71
CA LEU A 205 -5.18 -18.82 -5.30
C LEU A 205 -5.84 -20.20 -5.23
N TYR A 206 -7.03 -20.28 -4.60
CA TYR A 206 -7.80 -21.51 -4.54
C TYR A 206 -8.15 -22.03 -5.94
N ARG A 207 -8.66 -21.16 -6.81
CA ARG A 207 -9.08 -21.53 -8.17
C ARG A 207 -7.93 -22.00 -9.03
N TRP A 208 -6.79 -21.30 -8.94
CA TRP A 208 -5.55 -21.67 -9.61
C TRP A 208 -5.03 -23.02 -9.10
N SER A 209 -4.93 -23.22 -7.80
CA SER A 209 -4.44 -24.47 -7.24
C SER A 209 -5.34 -25.65 -7.62
N LYS A 210 -6.64 -25.51 -7.44
CA LYS A 210 -7.65 -26.54 -7.76
C LYS A 210 -7.65 -26.94 -9.25
N ARG A 211 -7.47 -25.99 -10.15
CA ARG A 211 -7.65 -26.22 -11.60
C ARG A 211 -6.35 -26.38 -12.36
N ASN A 212 -5.26 -25.87 -11.80
CA ASN A 212 -3.98 -25.83 -12.51
C ASN A 212 -2.85 -26.53 -11.75
N PHE A 213 -2.61 -26.23 -10.46
CA PHE A 213 -1.41 -26.66 -9.76
C PHE A 213 -1.56 -27.98 -8.97
N GLU A 214 -2.70 -28.17 -8.25
CA GLU A 214 -3.03 -29.40 -7.51
C GLU A 214 -4.37 -30.00 -8.00
N LYS A 215 -4.51 -30.18 -9.32
CA LYS A 215 -5.72 -30.71 -9.98
C LYS A 215 -6.17 -32.04 -9.40
N GLU A 216 -5.21 -32.90 -9.08
CA GLU A 216 -5.44 -34.23 -8.52
C GLU A 216 -6.12 -34.20 -7.16
N ARG A 217 -5.90 -33.14 -6.40
CA ARG A 217 -6.54 -32.94 -5.09
C ARG A 217 -7.87 -32.19 -5.22
N GLY A 218 -7.99 -31.37 -6.25
CA GLY A 218 -9.19 -30.51 -6.45
C GLY A 218 -9.32 -29.40 -5.38
N ASN A 219 -8.24 -29.12 -4.66
CA ASN A 219 -8.14 -28.08 -3.63
C ASN A 219 -6.68 -27.70 -3.48
N PHE A 220 -6.33 -26.67 -2.71
CA PHE A 220 -4.93 -26.50 -2.44
C PHE A 220 -4.48 -27.21 -1.15
N GLY A 221 -3.25 -27.71 -1.19
CA GLY A 221 -2.71 -28.57 -0.18
C GLY A 221 -1.19 -28.48 -0.08
N PRO A 222 -0.50 -29.60 0.22
CA PRO A 222 0.91 -29.60 0.57
C PRO A 222 1.84 -29.03 -0.51
N ARG A 223 1.53 -29.16 -1.81
CA ARG A 223 2.37 -28.59 -2.87
C ARG A 223 2.28 -27.08 -2.92
N THR A 224 1.07 -26.53 -2.77
CA THR A 224 0.84 -25.09 -2.74
C THR A 224 1.49 -24.50 -1.47
N TYR A 225 1.26 -25.10 -0.30
CA TYR A 225 1.89 -24.65 0.94
C TYR A 225 3.42 -24.79 0.93
N ALA A 226 3.98 -25.80 0.23
CA ALA A 226 5.42 -25.91 0.05
C ALA A 226 5.99 -24.69 -0.69
N LYS A 227 5.29 -24.19 -1.72
CA LYS A 227 5.71 -22.98 -2.46
C LYS A 227 5.56 -21.71 -1.64
N VAL A 228 4.56 -21.63 -0.78
CA VAL A 228 4.40 -20.52 0.17
C VAL A 228 5.52 -20.56 1.21
N CYS A 229 5.75 -21.71 1.85
CA CYS A 229 6.80 -21.86 2.87
C CYS A 229 8.19 -21.59 2.30
N GLU A 230 8.48 -22.04 1.06
CA GLU A 230 9.72 -21.72 0.36
C GLU A 230 9.88 -20.18 0.18
N LEU A 231 8.82 -19.49 -0.26
CA LEU A 231 8.85 -18.03 -0.41
C LEU A 231 9.15 -17.34 0.92
N LEU A 232 8.44 -17.72 1.99
CA LEU A 232 8.63 -17.15 3.32
C LEU A 232 10.07 -17.35 3.80
N LEU A 233 10.61 -18.57 3.66
CA LEU A 233 11.98 -18.88 4.05
C LEU A 233 13.01 -18.03 3.28
N ARG A 234 12.81 -17.84 1.96
CA ARG A 234 13.65 -16.98 1.11
C ARG A 234 13.57 -15.49 1.46
N LEU A 235 12.43 -15.05 1.98
CA LEU A 235 12.21 -13.70 2.49
C LEU A 235 12.58 -13.54 3.97
N GLN A 236 13.21 -14.56 4.57
CA GLN A 236 13.61 -14.57 5.97
C GLN A 236 12.43 -14.37 6.93
N ALA A 237 11.27 -14.87 6.54
CA ALA A 237 10.06 -14.92 7.35
C ALA A 237 9.88 -16.33 7.93
N ASN A 238 9.09 -16.42 9.01
CA ASN A 238 8.97 -17.63 9.81
C ASN A 238 7.54 -17.94 10.25
N TYR A 239 6.53 -17.18 9.81
CA TYR A 239 5.18 -17.27 10.34
C TYR A 239 4.13 -17.34 9.22
N LEU A 240 3.12 -18.19 9.39
CA LEU A 240 2.04 -18.37 8.43
C LEU A 240 0.70 -18.60 9.13
N CYS A 241 -0.30 -17.77 8.80
CA CYS A 241 -1.70 -18.11 9.00
C CYS A 241 -2.26 -18.64 7.67
N PRO A 242 -2.78 -19.88 7.64
CA PRO A 242 -3.24 -20.51 6.40
C PRO A 242 -4.62 -20.02 5.98
N ALA A 243 -5.09 -20.48 4.81
CA ALA A 243 -6.40 -20.17 4.27
C ALA A 243 -7.55 -20.48 5.25
N MET A 244 -8.45 -19.52 5.42
CA MET A 244 -9.52 -19.56 6.41
C MET A 244 -10.90 -19.80 5.79
N HIS A 245 -11.16 -19.28 4.60
CA HIS A 245 -12.47 -19.35 3.99
C HIS A 245 -12.91 -20.78 3.63
N ASP A 246 -14.21 -21.02 3.60
CA ASP A 246 -14.80 -22.33 3.31
C ASP A 246 -14.69 -22.76 1.85
N ALA A 247 -14.27 -21.86 0.96
CA ALA A 247 -13.89 -22.19 -0.42
C ALA A 247 -12.74 -23.21 -0.45
N SER A 248 -11.75 -23.06 0.44
CA SER A 248 -10.60 -23.95 0.57
C SER A 248 -10.76 -24.90 1.76
N MET A 249 -10.14 -26.08 1.64
CA MET A 249 -10.12 -27.05 2.74
C MET A 249 -9.23 -26.51 3.87
N ALA A 250 -9.70 -26.59 5.12
CA ALA A 250 -8.93 -26.19 6.29
C ALA A 250 -7.56 -26.87 6.33
N PHE A 251 -6.53 -26.09 6.64
CA PHE A 251 -5.12 -26.53 6.60
C PHE A 251 -4.87 -27.84 7.38
N HIS A 252 -5.42 -27.94 8.58
CA HIS A 252 -5.18 -29.07 9.48
C HIS A 252 -5.95 -30.34 9.12
N ARG A 253 -6.93 -30.25 8.23
CA ARG A 253 -7.63 -31.43 7.66
C ARG A 253 -6.77 -32.25 6.70
N ILE A 254 -5.65 -31.69 6.26
CA ILE A 254 -4.65 -32.35 5.41
C ILE A 254 -3.37 -32.51 6.26
N PRO A 255 -3.11 -33.68 6.86
CA PRO A 255 -1.98 -33.86 7.76
C PRO A 255 -0.62 -33.51 7.14
N GLU A 256 -0.47 -33.73 5.84
CA GLU A 256 0.74 -33.42 5.09
C GLU A 256 1.08 -31.93 5.07
N ASN A 257 0.11 -31.05 5.21
CA ASN A 257 0.34 -29.60 5.29
C ASN A 257 1.21 -29.25 6.50
N ARG A 258 0.93 -29.85 7.67
CA ARG A 258 1.72 -29.62 8.90
C ARG A 258 3.16 -30.11 8.73
N LEU A 259 3.33 -31.28 8.11
CA LEU A 259 4.66 -31.84 7.84
C LEU A 259 5.46 -30.96 6.88
N VAL A 260 4.80 -30.40 5.88
CA VAL A 260 5.42 -29.43 4.96
C VAL A 260 5.85 -28.17 5.72
N ALA A 261 4.98 -27.54 6.48
CA ALA A 261 5.32 -26.33 7.23
C ALA A 261 6.49 -26.57 8.21
N ASP A 262 6.46 -27.68 8.93
CA ASP A 262 7.54 -28.08 9.86
C ASP A 262 8.86 -28.33 9.13
N SER A 263 8.82 -28.98 7.94
CA SER A 263 10.03 -29.22 7.16
C SER A 263 10.73 -27.94 6.66
N PHE A 264 10.00 -26.84 6.56
CA PHE A 264 10.50 -25.50 6.28
C PHE A 264 10.72 -24.66 7.55
N ALA A 265 10.50 -25.23 8.74
CA ALA A 265 10.55 -24.54 10.03
C ALA A 265 9.65 -23.30 10.09
N ILE A 266 8.50 -23.33 9.45
CA ILE A 266 7.49 -22.26 9.49
C ILE A 266 6.59 -22.51 10.70
N VAL A 267 6.49 -21.47 11.53
CA VAL A 267 5.59 -21.43 12.69
C VAL A 267 4.16 -21.21 12.19
N MET A 268 3.25 -22.10 12.59
CA MET A 268 1.85 -21.96 12.18
C MET A 268 1.07 -21.12 13.18
N GLY A 269 0.22 -20.26 12.67
CA GLY A 269 -0.77 -19.50 13.42
C GLY A 269 -2.16 -19.68 12.85
N SER A 270 -3.10 -18.94 13.41
CA SER A 270 -4.47 -18.84 12.90
C SER A 270 -5.01 -17.41 13.03
N SER A 271 -6.08 -17.13 12.34
CA SER A 271 -6.72 -15.82 12.37
C SER A 271 -7.40 -15.55 13.72
N HIS A 272 -7.83 -14.29 13.90
CA HIS A 272 -8.54 -13.81 15.10
C HIS A 272 -9.90 -14.51 15.37
N CYS A 273 -10.44 -15.25 14.40
CA CYS A 273 -11.70 -16.01 14.55
C CYS A 273 -11.50 -17.53 14.56
N GLU A 274 -10.26 -18.00 14.56
CA GLU A 274 -9.88 -19.40 14.57
C GLU A 274 -9.16 -19.76 15.87
N PRO A 275 -9.88 -20.00 16.98
CA PRO A 275 -9.25 -20.27 18.26
C PRO A 275 -8.41 -21.56 18.19
N LEU A 276 -7.21 -21.52 18.76
CA LEU A 276 -6.31 -22.67 18.91
C LEU A 276 -6.10 -23.45 17.60
N LEU A 277 -5.96 -22.76 16.47
CA LEU A 277 -5.76 -23.33 15.13
C LEU A 277 -6.98 -24.09 14.57
N PHE A 278 -8.17 -23.94 15.17
CA PHE A 278 -9.39 -24.57 14.69
C PHE A 278 -10.12 -23.67 13.70
N ASN A 279 -10.29 -24.13 12.45
CA ASN A 279 -10.98 -23.36 11.42
C ASN A 279 -12.51 -23.43 11.61
N THR A 280 -13.09 -22.34 12.12
CA THR A 280 -14.53 -22.27 12.42
C THR A 280 -15.40 -22.24 11.15
N ALA A 281 -14.85 -21.80 10.00
CA ALA A 281 -15.60 -21.66 8.77
C ALA A 281 -15.90 -22.99 8.10
N SER A 282 -14.95 -23.93 8.08
CA SER A 282 -15.08 -25.17 7.30
C SER A 282 -15.08 -26.46 8.15
N GLU A 283 -14.61 -26.42 9.40
CA GLU A 283 -14.48 -27.62 10.24
C GLU A 283 -15.65 -27.83 11.21
N TRP A 284 -16.34 -26.76 11.64
CA TRP A 284 -17.50 -26.89 12.49
C TRP A 284 -18.71 -27.43 11.73
N LYS A 285 -19.29 -28.51 12.22
CA LYS A 285 -20.46 -29.17 11.63
C LYS A 285 -21.60 -29.18 12.63
N ARG A 286 -22.58 -28.31 12.43
CA ARG A 286 -23.75 -28.14 13.33
C ARG A 286 -24.52 -29.43 13.61
N ASP A 287 -24.68 -30.24 12.60
CA ASP A 287 -25.38 -31.52 12.66
C ASP A 287 -24.72 -32.54 13.60
N LYS A 288 -23.40 -32.39 13.86
CA LYS A 288 -22.61 -33.30 14.68
C LYS A 288 -22.09 -32.68 15.96
N MET A 289 -21.91 -31.37 16.00
CA MET A 289 -21.20 -30.62 17.05
C MET A 289 -22.16 -29.67 17.81
N GLY A 290 -23.40 -29.49 17.33
CA GLY A 290 -24.36 -28.54 17.89
C GLY A 290 -24.06 -27.12 17.42
N GLU A 291 -24.63 -26.13 18.10
CA GLU A 291 -24.39 -24.73 17.79
C GLU A 291 -22.97 -24.29 18.23
N TRP A 292 -22.33 -23.38 17.45
CA TRP A 292 -21.12 -22.69 17.88
C TRP A 292 -21.54 -21.57 18.86
N ASP A 293 -21.78 -21.99 20.09
CA ASP A 293 -22.33 -21.14 21.15
C ASP A 293 -21.67 -21.49 22.47
N TYR A 294 -20.86 -20.62 23.01
CA TYR A 294 -20.12 -20.87 24.23
C TYR A 294 -20.99 -20.80 25.49
N ILE A 295 -22.20 -20.21 25.39
CA ILE A 295 -23.15 -20.19 26.50
C ILE A 295 -23.87 -21.54 26.60
N ASN A 296 -24.37 -22.05 25.46
CA ASN A 296 -25.27 -23.22 25.44
C ASN A 296 -24.55 -24.53 25.06
N ASN A 297 -23.35 -24.49 24.48
CA ASN A 297 -22.61 -25.65 24.01
C ASN A 297 -21.11 -25.55 24.33
N LYS A 298 -20.76 -25.03 25.50
CA LYS A 298 -19.37 -24.83 25.96
C LYS A 298 -18.53 -26.11 25.90
N ASP A 299 -19.08 -27.25 26.36
CA ASP A 299 -18.36 -28.54 26.37
C ASP A 299 -18.08 -29.04 24.96
N GLY A 300 -19.04 -28.86 24.03
CA GLY A 300 -18.86 -29.20 22.61
C GLY A 300 -17.76 -28.37 21.96
N VAL A 301 -17.74 -27.05 22.20
CA VAL A 301 -16.71 -26.15 21.71
C VAL A 301 -15.35 -26.53 22.30
N ASN A 302 -15.23 -26.65 23.61
CA ASN A 302 -13.98 -27.00 24.30
C ASN A 302 -13.43 -28.36 23.86
N LYS A 303 -14.28 -29.35 23.62
CA LYS A 303 -13.88 -30.67 23.13
C LYS A 303 -13.14 -30.61 21.80
N VAL A 304 -13.66 -29.86 20.82
CA VAL A 304 -13.01 -29.78 19.49
C VAL A 304 -11.73 -28.94 19.53
N LEU A 305 -11.71 -27.92 20.36
CA LEU A 305 -10.49 -27.12 20.55
C LEU A 305 -9.38 -27.94 21.18
N LYS A 306 -9.70 -28.72 22.21
CA LYS A 306 -8.73 -29.63 22.85
C LYS A 306 -8.17 -30.65 21.87
N LEU A 307 -9.03 -31.28 21.06
CA LEU A 307 -8.58 -32.23 20.03
C LEU A 307 -7.61 -31.59 19.04
N ARG A 308 -7.86 -30.35 18.63
CA ARG A 308 -6.97 -29.61 17.73
C ARG A 308 -5.62 -29.30 18.41
N VAL A 309 -5.63 -28.90 19.66
CA VAL A 309 -4.38 -28.66 20.41
C VAL A 309 -3.57 -29.92 20.53
N ASP A 310 -4.19 -31.05 20.92
CA ASP A 310 -3.51 -32.35 21.03
C ASP A 310 -2.86 -32.76 19.69
N GLU A 311 -3.54 -32.53 18.57
CA GLU A 311 -3.07 -32.83 17.21
C GLU A 311 -1.88 -31.93 16.79
N CYS A 312 -1.84 -30.68 17.22
CA CYS A 312 -0.85 -29.70 16.83
C CYS A 312 0.30 -29.53 17.82
N ALA A 313 0.19 -30.05 19.05
CA ALA A 313 1.19 -29.91 20.09
C ALA A 313 2.63 -30.33 19.70
N PRO A 314 2.86 -31.35 18.81
CA PRO A 314 4.21 -31.72 18.39
C PRO A 314 4.91 -30.70 17.46
N PHE A 315 4.18 -29.71 16.93
CA PHE A 315 4.68 -28.76 15.95
C PHE A 315 4.89 -27.36 16.56
N GLU A 316 5.67 -26.53 15.90
CA GLU A 316 5.93 -25.16 16.34
C GLU A 316 4.77 -24.23 15.93
N ASN A 317 4.06 -23.67 16.91
CA ASN A 317 2.87 -22.86 16.69
C ASN A 317 2.87 -21.57 17.53
N VAL A 318 2.13 -20.56 17.08
CA VAL A 318 1.58 -19.47 17.90
C VAL A 318 0.08 -19.71 18.00
N TYR A 319 -0.42 -19.93 19.19
CA TYR A 319 -1.82 -20.28 19.41
C TYR A 319 -2.66 -19.01 19.59
N THR A 320 -3.65 -18.83 18.72
CA THR A 320 -4.62 -17.74 18.85
C THR A 320 -5.63 -18.04 19.96
N LEU A 321 -5.65 -17.20 20.98
CA LEU A 321 -6.71 -17.17 21.98
C LEU A 321 -7.85 -16.30 21.46
N ALA A 322 -9.02 -16.87 21.25
CA ALA A 322 -10.13 -16.16 20.64
C ALA A 322 -11.48 -16.81 20.96
N LEU A 323 -12.54 -16.02 20.86
CA LEU A 323 -13.90 -16.49 20.74
C LEU A 323 -14.70 -15.48 19.91
N ARG A 324 -15.07 -15.87 18.68
CA ARG A 324 -15.99 -15.13 17.80
C ARG A 324 -17.05 -16.07 17.22
N GLY A 325 -17.96 -15.54 16.45
CA GLY A 325 -18.93 -16.35 15.73
C GLY A 325 -18.30 -17.09 14.52
N LEU A 326 -19.04 -18.05 13.97
CA LEU A 326 -18.61 -18.77 12.77
C LEU A 326 -18.36 -17.79 11.59
N HIS A 327 -17.38 -18.08 10.74
CA HIS A 327 -17.06 -17.29 9.54
C HIS A 327 -16.79 -15.80 9.84
N ASP A 328 -16.04 -15.48 10.88
CA ASP A 328 -15.73 -14.10 11.28
C ASP A 328 -16.97 -13.24 11.66
N ARG A 329 -18.12 -13.87 12.00
CA ARG A 329 -19.26 -13.15 12.54
C ARG A 329 -18.98 -12.68 13.96
N ALA A 330 -19.76 -11.68 14.39
CA ALA A 330 -19.71 -11.22 15.76
C ALA A 330 -20.00 -12.38 16.73
N MET A 331 -19.43 -12.28 17.92
CA MET A 331 -19.58 -13.20 19.04
C MET A 331 -21.07 -13.41 19.35
N ASN A 332 -21.52 -14.67 19.41
CA ASN A 332 -22.86 -15.00 19.89
C ASN A 332 -22.92 -14.84 21.42
N ALA A 333 -23.43 -13.73 21.87
CA ALA A 333 -23.53 -13.37 23.28
C ALA A 333 -24.69 -12.40 23.51
N SER A 334 -25.05 -12.16 24.77
CA SER A 334 -26.01 -11.12 25.13
C SER A 334 -25.57 -9.75 24.63
N ASN A 335 -26.49 -8.80 24.52
CA ASN A 335 -26.14 -7.42 24.18
C ASN A 335 -25.47 -6.67 25.35
N ASN A 336 -25.38 -7.30 26.52
CA ASN A 336 -24.71 -6.76 27.70
C ASN A 336 -23.18 -6.93 27.55
N MET A 337 -22.43 -5.85 27.65
CA MET A 337 -20.97 -5.85 27.52
C MET A 337 -20.28 -6.62 28.64
N SER A 338 -20.84 -6.62 29.88
CA SER A 338 -20.29 -7.39 31.00
C SER A 338 -20.36 -8.90 30.73
N ASP A 339 -21.51 -9.38 30.25
CA ASP A 339 -21.69 -10.80 29.93
C ASP A 339 -20.74 -11.26 28.82
N ARG A 340 -20.53 -10.40 27.80
CA ARG A 340 -19.55 -10.66 26.73
C ARG A 340 -18.14 -10.76 27.28
N LYS A 341 -17.77 -9.85 28.15
CA LYS A 341 -16.45 -9.85 28.79
C LYS A 341 -16.23 -11.10 29.63
N GLU A 342 -17.18 -11.46 30.48
CA GLU A 342 -17.08 -12.65 31.36
C GLU A 342 -16.98 -13.93 30.54
N MET A 343 -17.81 -14.10 29.52
CA MET A 343 -17.77 -15.25 28.62
C MET A 343 -16.44 -15.35 27.87
N LEU A 344 -15.94 -14.25 27.34
CA LEU A 344 -14.64 -14.23 26.64
C LEU A 344 -13.51 -14.54 27.62
N GLN A 345 -13.52 -13.95 28.82
CA GLN A 345 -12.54 -14.23 29.87
C GLN A 345 -12.47 -15.71 30.21
N GLU A 346 -13.63 -16.34 30.40
CA GLU A 346 -13.73 -17.77 30.70
C GLU A 346 -13.17 -18.63 29.55
N ALA A 347 -13.56 -18.31 28.31
CA ALA A 347 -13.06 -19.03 27.14
C ALA A 347 -11.54 -18.93 26.98
N LEU A 348 -10.96 -17.74 27.16
CA LEU A 348 -9.50 -17.55 27.05
C LEU A 348 -8.75 -18.34 28.12
N MET A 349 -9.25 -18.38 29.36
CA MET A 349 -8.61 -19.15 30.44
C MET A 349 -8.71 -20.66 30.21
N ALA A 350 -9.86 -21.15 29.72
CA ALA A 350 -10.03 -22.56 29.32
C ALA A 350 -9.08 -22.96 28.18
N GLN A 351 -8.92 -22.10 27.18
CA GLN A 351 -7.98 -22.31 26.07
C GLN A 351 -6.52 -22.39 26.57
N ARG A 352 -6.12 -21.50 27.45
CA ARG A 352 -4.78 -21.56 28.07
C ARG A 352 -4.53 -22.85 28.84
N GLN A 353 -5.55 -23.32 29.59
CA GLN A 353 -5.42 -24.59 30.32
C GLN A 353 -5.23 -25.77 29.36
N MET A 354 -5.99 -25.81 28.25
CA MET A 354 -5.85 -26.86 27.23
C MET A 354 -4.41 -26.91 26.65
N LEU A 355 -3.79 -25.73 26.44
CA LEU A 355 -2.41 -25.63 25.94
C LEU A 355 -1.41 -26.19 26.95
N MET A 356 -1.51 -25.86 28.25
CA MET A 356 -0.63 -26.39 29.29
C MET A 356 -0.77 -27.90 29.39
N ASP A 357 -1.99 -28.43 29.40
CA ASP A 357 -2.27 -29.86 29.53
C ASP A 357 -1.73 -30.68 28.34
N ALA A 358 -1.81 -30.16 27.13
CA ALA A 358 -1.39 -30.88 25.93
C ALA A 358 0.12 -30.75 25.64
N ILE A 359 0.73 -29.62 25.96
CA ILE A 359 2.14 -29.33 25.60
C ILE A 359 3.08 -29.65 26.79
N GLY A 360 2.55 -29.68 28.00
CA GLY A 360 3.33 -29.99 29.20
C GLY A 360 4.33 -28.90 29.62
N LYS A 361 4.04 -27.63 29.24
CA LYS A 361 4.82 -26.45 29.57
C LYS A 361 3.99 -25.43 30.35
N ARG A 362 4.66 -24.49 31.02
CA ARG A 362 3.96 -23.34 31.62
C ARG A 362 3.38 -22.47 30.53
N ALA A 363 2.29 -21.77 30.82
CA ALA A 363 1.60 -20.97 29.85
C ALA A 363 2.48 -19.88 29.20
N GLU A 364 3.35 -19.26 30.00
CA GLU A 364 4.29 -18.22 29.53
C GLU A 364 5.42 -18.76 28.60
N ASP A 365 5.64 -20.06 28.58
CA ASP A 365 6.61 -20.70 27.67
C ASP A 365 5.97 -21.15 26.34
N ILE A 366 4.65 -21.03 26.21
CA ILE A 366 3.88 -21.37 25.01
C ILE A 366 3.52 -20.06 24.26
N PRO A 367 3.95 -19.89 22.99
CA PRO A 367 3.58 -18.69 22.23
C PRO A 367 2.08 -18.57 22.04
N GLN A 368 1.48 -17.51 22.54
CA GLN A 368 0.05 -17.22 22.49
C GLN A 368 -0.19 -15.80 21.99
N ALA A 369 -1.23 -15.61 21.20
CA ALA A 369 -1.62 -14.32 20.65
C ALA A 369 -3.13 -14.06 20.85
N PHE A 370 -3.48 -12.80 21.03
CA PHE A 370 -4.86 -12.31 21.11
C PHE A 370 -5.02 -11.11 20.19
N THR A 371 -6.00 -11.16 19.28
CA THR A 371 -6.28 -10.07 18.36
C THR A 371 -7.62 -9.42 18.69
N PRO A 372 -7.63 -8.22 19.28
CA PRO A 372 -8.86 -7.49 19.57
C PRO A 372 -9.43 -6.88 18.29
N TYR A 373 -10.13 -7.70 17.49
CA TYR A 373 -10.66 -7.31 16.18
C TYR A 373 -12.15 -6.97 16.26
N LYS A 374 -12.56 -5.90 15.60
CA LYS A 374 -13.96 -5.41 15.58
C LYS A 374 -14.52 -5.27 17.01
N GLU A 375 -15.66 -5.91 17.31
CA GLU A 375 -16.33 -5.84 18.61
C GLU A 375 -15.49 -6.37 19.79
N VAL A 376 -14.48 -7.20 19.52
CA VAL A 376 -13.58 -7.71 20.56
C VAL A 376 -12.69 -6.59 21.11
N LEU A 377 -12.40 -5.55 20.32
CA LEU A 377 -11.67 -4.38 20.80
C LEU A 377 -12.46 -3.62 21.87
N ASP A 378 -13.78 -3.46 21.67
CA ASP A 378 -14.64 -2.81 22.66
C ASP A 378 -14.68 -3.60 23.96
N VAL A 379 -14.75 -4.94 23.88
CA VAL A 379 -14.70 -5.83 25.06
C VAL A 379 -13.34 -5.71 25.77
N TYR A 380 -12.25 -5.65 25.02
CA TYR A 380 -10.91 -5.47 25.59
C TYR A 380 -10.77 -4.12 26.31
N ASP A 381 -11.19 -3.04 25.69
CA ASP A 381 -11.12 -1.69 26.25
C ASP A 381 -12.08 -1.49 27.46
N GLN A 382 -13.11 -2.34 27.62
CA GLN A 382 -13.94 -2.43 28.82
C GLN A 382 -13.29 -3.25 29.98
N GLY A 383 -12.00 -3.55 29.87
CA GLY A 383 -11.22 -4.17 30.93
C GLY A 383 -11.24 -5.69 30.94
N LEU A 384 -11.20 -6.31 29.76
CA LEU A 384 -10.88 -7.75 29.67
C LEU A 384 -9.48 -7.99 30.24
N GLU A 385 -9.35 -8.91 31.18
CA GLU A 385 -8.07 -9.26 31.78
C GLU A 385 -7.31 -10.26 30.88
N LEU A 386 -6.21 -9.81 30.32
CA LEU A 386 -5.36 -10.64 29.47
C LEU A 386 -4.00 -10.85 30.19
N PRO A 387 -3.56 -12.14 30.42
CA PRO A 387 -2.25 -12.43 31.03
C PRO A 387 -1.11 -11.74 30.29
N ASP A 388 -0.13 -11.23 31.05
CA ASP A 388 0.94 -10.37 30.52
C ASP A 388 1.81 -11.04 29.47
N ASP A 389 1.92 -12.36 29.47
CA ASP A 389 2.70 -13.16 28.52
C ASP A 389 2.02 -13.33 27.15
N VAL A 390 0.72 -13.09 27.04
CA VAL A 390 -0.02 -13.16 25.77
C VAL A 390 0.31 -11.96 24.90
N THR A 391 0.73 -12.19 23.66
CA THR A 391 0.99 -11.13 22.70
C THR A 391 -0.33 -10.52 22.20
N ILE A 392 -0.47 -9.20 22.28
CA ILE A 392 -1.62 -8.49 21.70
C ILE A 392 -1.30 -8.15 20.24
N ILE A 393 -2.12 -8.59 19.28
CA ILE A 393 -1.98 -8.24 17.87
C ILE A 393 -2.98 -7.13 17.54
N TRP A 394 -2.48 -5.92 17.30
CA TRP A 394 -3.29 -4.75 16.94
C TRP A 394 -3.68 -4.79 15.47
N PRO A 395 -4.98 -4.78 15.13
CA PRO A 395 -5.42 -4.69 13.74
C PRO A 395 -5.42 -3.24 13.24
N ASP A 396 -5.23 -3.08 11.92
CA ASP A 396 -5.60 -1.86 11.22
C ASP A 396 -7.14 -1.79 10.99
N ASP A 397 -7.59 -0.75 10.33
CA ASP A 397 -9.00 -0.56 9.95
C ASP A 397 -9.40 -1.30 8.65
N ASN A 398 -8.61 -2.28 8.22
CA ASN A 398 -8.68 -3.02 6.97
C ASN A 398 -8.28 -2.21 5.71
N TYR A 399 -7.91 -0.94 5.87
CA TYR A 399 -7.53 -0.03 4.78
C TYR A 399 -6.15 0.61 4.99
N GLY A 400 -5.41 0.12 5.98
CA GLY A 400 -4.01 0.49 6.20
C GLY A 400 -3.78 1.50 7.32
N TYR A 401 -4.77 1.85 8.13
CA TYR A 401 -4.64 2.77 9.27
C TYR A 401 -4.77 2.02 10.60
N MET A 402 -3.75 2.09 11.46
CA MET A 402 -3.75 1.42 12.76
C MET A 402 -4.82 2.04 13.69
N LYS A 403 -5.74 1.22 14.17
CA LYS A 403 -6.87 1.64 15.03
C LYS A 403 -6.45 1.89 16.48
N ARG A 404 -5.59 1.07 17.00
CA ARG A 404 -5.17 1.01 18.39
C ARG A 404 -3.73 0.52 18.46
N LEU A 405 -2.95 1.07 19.35
CA LEU A 405 -1.60 0.60 19.67
C LEU A 405 -1.41 0.56 21.19
N SER A 406 -0.32 -0.07 21.63
CA SER A 406 -0.07 -0.30 23.05
C SER A 406 0.06 1.01 23.83
N SER A 407 -0.77 1.18 24.86
CA SER A 407 -0.64 2.22 25.87
C SER A 407 0.68 2.07 26.67
N PRO A 408 1.14 3.09 27.39
CA PRO A 408 2.33 3.00 28.23
C PRO A 408 2.31 1.86 29.27
N LYS A 409 1.12 1.44 29.73
CA LYS A 409 0.93 0.27 30.59
C LYS A 409 1.12 -1.02 29.80
N GLU A 410 0.49 -1.14 28.63
CA GLU A 410 0.56 -2.32 27.77
C GLU A 410 1.96 -2.55 27.18
N GLN A 411 2.72 -1.48 26.91
CA GLN A 411 4.12 -1.57 26.46
C GLN A 411 5.04 -2.32 27.44
N LYS A 412 4.67 -2.42 28.72
CA LYS A 412 5.44 -3.14 29.78
C LYS A 412 5.14 -4.63 29.82
N ARG A 413 4.16 -5.14 29.10
CA ARG A 413 3.78 -6.56 29.06
C ARG A 413 4.92 -7.41 28.51
N SER A 414 5.16 -8.56 29.10
CA SER A 414 6.20 -9.51 28.65
C SER A 414 5.86 -10.14 27.29
N GLY A 415 4.58 -10.33 26.96
CA GLY A 415 4.08 -10.79 25.68
C GLY A 415 4.29 -9.78 24.55
N ARG A 416 4.57 -8.49 24.86
CA ARG A 416 4.71 -7.43 23.88
C ARG A 416 3.47 -7.29 23.00
N SER A 417 3.61 -6.69 21.83
CA SER A 417 2.53 -6.63 20.86
C SER A 417 2.97 -6.91 19.43
N GLY A 418 2.03 -6.96 18.54
CA GLY A 418 2.21 -7.15 17.12
C GLY A 418 1.18 -6.38 16.31
N VAL A 419 1.21 -6.57 14.98
CA VAL A 419 0.26 -5.95 14.05
C VAL A 419 -0.39 -7.02 13.16
N TYR A 420 -1.65 -6.79 12.82
CA TYR A 420 -2.38 -7.44 11.74
C TYR A 420 -2.76 -6.37 10.72
N TYR A 421 -2.06 -6.36 9.58
CA TYR A 421 -2.13 -5.30 8.57
C TYR A 421 -2.72 -5.84 7.26
N HIS A 422 -3.56 -5.07 6.58
CA HIS A 422 -4.24 -5.50 5.37
C HIS A 422 -3.63 -4.89 4.11
N SER A 423 -3.13 -5.74 3.20
CA SER A 423 -2.86 -5.38 1.81
C SER A 423 -3.97 -5.86 0.85
N SER A 424 -4.87 -6.68 1.35
CA SER A 424 -6.07 -7.20 0.70
C SER A 424 -7.17 -7.38 1.74
N TYR A 425 -8.43 -7.12 1.38
CA TYR A 425 -9.55 -7.23 2.30
C TYR A 425 -10.86 -7.55 1.59
N LEU A 426 -11.61 -8.51 2.12
CA LEU A 426 -13.00 -8.80 1.77
C LEU A 426 -13.90 -8.34 2.91
N GLY A 427 -14.75 -7.35 2.67
CA GLY A 427 -15.71 -6.90 3.68
C GLY A 427 -16.24 -5.49 3.47
N LYS A 428 -17.01 -5.03 4.46
CA LYS A 428 -17.60 -3.69 4.46
C LYS A 428 -16.60 -2.63 4.91
N PRO A 429 -16.64 -1.42 4.33
CA PRO A 429 -17.63 -0.92 3.38
C PRO A 429 -17.42 -1.41 1.94
N HIS A 430 -16.20 -1.76 1.50
CA HIS A 430 -15.92 -2.26 0.16
C HIS A 430 -14.64 -3.09 0.13
N ASP A 431 -14.62 -4.16 -0.68
CA ASP A 431 -13.44 -4.99 -0.86
C ASP A 431 -12.37 -4.29 -1.69
N HIS A 432 -11.10 -4.70 -1.44
CA HIS A 432 -9.97 -4.43 -2.31
C HIS A 432 -9.12 -5.70 -2.42
N LEU A 433 -9.40 -6.50 -3.44
CA LEU A 433 -8.84 -7.83 -3.66
C LEU A 433 -7.99 -7.92 -4.92
N TRP A 434 -8.27 -7.03 -5.90
CA TRP A 434 -7.71 -7.15 -7.25
C TRP A 434 -6.26 -6.70 -7.34
N MET A 435 -5.95 -5.50 -6.84
CA MET A 435 -4.62 -4.90 -6.93
C MET A 435 -4.13 -4.39 -5.58
N ASN A 436 -2.85 -4.58 -5.32
CA ASN A 436 -2.21 -3.90 -4.19
C ASN A 436 -1.94 -2.43 -4.53
N THR A 437 -2.76 -1.55 -3.98
CA THR A 437 -2.72 -0.10 -4.21
C THR A 437 -2.44 0.72 -2.96
N THR A 438 -2.14 0.07 -1.83
CA THR A 438 -1.73 0.76 -0.60
C THR A 438 -0.36 1.38 -0.78
N SER A 439 -0.24 2.68 -0.52
CA SER A 439 1.02 3.41 -0.65
C SER A 439 2.10 2.84 0.27
N PRO A 440 3.32 2.57 -0.24
CA PRO A 440 4.43 2.11 0.60
C PRO A 440 4.79 3.08 1.72
N THR A 441 4.68 4.38 1.48
CA THR A 441 4.97 5.40 2.50
C THR A 441 3.91 5.46 3.58
N LEU A 442 2.63 5.19 3.26
CA LEU A 442 1.58 5.01 4.26
C LEU A 442 1.85 3.76 5.11
N MET A 443 2.17 2.63 4.46
CA MET A 443 2.49 1.39 5.18
C MET A 443 3.68 1.59 6.13
N TYR A 444 4.73 2.29 5.70
CA TYR A 444 5.88 2.59 6.56
C TYR A 444 5.50 3.51 7.73
N GLU A 445 4.72 4.55 7.49
CA GLU A 445 4.25 5.48 8.53
C GLU A 445 3.52 4.72 9.64
N GLU A 446 2.57 3.87 9.26
CA GLU A 446 1.72 3.13 10.20
C GLU A 446 2.49 2.01 10.93
N LEU A 447 3.35 1.28 10.24
CA LEU A 447 4.12 0.18 10.82
C LEU A 447 5.31 0.67 11.67
N ARG A 448 5.97 1.76 11.29
CA ARG A 448 7.03 2.37 12.11
C ARG A 448 6.46 2.86 13.44
N LYS A 449 5.36 3.56 13.42
CA LYS A 449 4.61 3.99 14.59
C LYS A 449 4.23 2.81 15.50
N ALA A 450 3.75 1.70 14.91
CA ALA A 450 3.42 0.51 15.67
C ALA A 450 4.65 -0.12 16.34
N TYR A 451 5.75 -0.24 15.60
CA TYR A 451 7.01 -0.78 16.12
C TYR A 451 7.56 0.06 17.28
N ASP A 452 7.56 1.38 17.15
CA ASP A 452 8.02 2.30 18.17
C ASP A 452 7.16 2.24 19.46
N LEU A 453 5.92 1.74 19.35
CA LEU A 453 5.02 1.45 20.47
C LEU A 453 4.98 -0.04 20.84
N THR A 454 6.10 -0.72 20.64
CA THR A 454 6.38 -2.11 21.07
C THR A 454 5.71 -3.25 20.28
N ALA A 455 5.21 -2.96 19.07
CA ALA A 455 4.73 -4.03 18.18
C ALA A 455 5.90 -4.71 17.46
N ASP A 456 6.74 -5.43 18.21
CA ASP A 456 7.94 -6.13 17.73
C ASP A 456 7.84 -7.67 17.86
N ARG A 457 6.70 -8.19 18.34
CA ARG A 457 6.56 -9.63 18.56
C ARG A 457 6.03 -10.39 17.35
N ILE A 458 4.94 -9.94 16.75
CA ILE A 458 4.27 -10.59 15.61
C ILE A 458 3.88 -9.55 14.58
N TRP A 459 4.34 -9.71 13.33
CA TRP A 459 3.81 -8.96 12.20
C TRP A 459 3.16 -9.91 11.21
N LEU A 460 1.86 -9.72 11.01
CA LEU A 460 1.00 -10.53 10.15
C LEU A 460 0.39 -9.66 9.06
N LEU A 461 0.74 -9.93 7.80
CA LEU A 461 0.15 -9.27 6.63
C LEU A 461 -1.00 -10.11 6.07
N ASN A 462 -2.21 -9.58 6.02
CA ASN A 462 -3.24 -10.15 5.16
C ASN A 462 -2.84 -9.89 3.70
N ALA A 463 -2.33 -10.92 3.05
CA ALA A 463 -1.86 -10.90 1.67
C ALA A 463 -2.90 -11.45 0.68
N GLY A 464 -4.11 -11.79 1.17
CA GLY A 464 -5.12 -12.44 0.34
C GLY A 464 -4.57 -13.71 -0.30
N ASP A 465 -4.40 -13.67 -1.61
CA ASP A 465 -3.96 -14.82 -2.43
C ASP A 465 -2.48 -14.79 -2.82
N ILE A 466 -1.66 -13.94 -2.21
CA ILE A 466 -0.24 -13.67 -2.56
C ILE A 466 -0.12 -12.94 -3.90
N LYS A 467 -0.74 -13.48 -4.97
CA LYS A 467 -0.71 -12.84 -6.30
C LYS A 467 -1.47 -11.51 -6.26
N SER A 468 -0.89 -10.56 -7.00
CA SER A 468 -1.06 -9.11 -6.96
C SER A 468 -0.55 -8.41 -5.68
N CYS A 469 -0.22 -9.15 -4.62
CA CYS A 469 0.37 -8.62 -3.37
C CYS A 469 1.88 -8.91 -3.23
N GLU A 470 2.56 -9.41 -4.26
CA GLU A 470 3.97 -9.81 -4.20
C GLU A 470 4.87 -8.70 -3.67
N PHE A 471 4.68 -7.49 -4.18
CA PHE A 471 5.43 -6.33 -3.69
C PHE A 471 5.13 -6.02 -2.22
N ALA A 472 3.87 -6.04 -1.80
CA ALA A 472 3.50 -5.77 -0.40
C ALA A 472 4.08 -6.80 0.55
N VAL A 473 4.09 -8.08 0.15
CA VAL A 473 4.70 -9.18 0.92
C VAL A 473 6.21 -8.96 1.08
N ASP A 474 6.92 -8.67 -0.02
CA ASP A 474 8.37 -8.38 0.03
C ASP A 474 8.68 -7.19 0.95
N TYR A 475 7.97 -6.09 0.75
CA TYR A 475 8.17 -4.84 1.46
C TYR A 475 7.89 -5.00 2.96
N PHE A 476 6.75 -5.58 3.33
CA PHE A 476 6.35 -5.81 4.71
C PHE A 476 7.34 -6.72 5.46
N LEU A 477 7.73 -7.84 4.84
CA LEU A 477 8.64 -8.80 5.46
C LEU A 477 10.08 -8.27 5.55
N THR A 478 10.52 -7.48 4.56
CA THR A 478 11.84 -6.82 4.63
C THR A 478 11.87 -5.77 5.74
N MET A 479 10.81 -4.98 5.92
CA MET A 479 10.70 -4.07 7.07
C MET A 479 10.65 -4.83 8.40
N ALA A 480 9.89 -5.91 8.49
CA ALA A 480 9.79 -6.72 9.70
C ALA A 480 11.14 -7.38 10.08
N PHE A 481 11.99 -7.64 9.09
CA PHE A 481 13.35 -8.14 9.34
C PHE A 481 14.29 -7.02 9.80
N ASP A 482 14.29 -5.85 9.15
CA ASP A 482 15.17 -4.72 9.49
C ASP A 482 14.47 -3.38 9.28
N ILE A 483 13.61 -2.98 10.23
CA ILE A 483 12.86 -1.73 10.13
C ILE A 483 13.74 -0.49 10.18
N ASP A 484 14.89 -0.56 10.85
CA ASP A 484 15.81 0.56 10.97
C ASP A 484 16.58 0.85 9.68
N SER A 485 16.52 -0.06 8.71
CA SER A 485 17.03 0.19 7.36
C SER A 485 16.10 1.06 6.51
N PHE A 486 14.91 1.38 6.99
CA PHE A 486 13.90 2.17 6.28
C PHE A 486 13.78 3.60 6.85
N ASN A 487 13.45 4.49 5.96
CA ASN A 487 12.96 5.84 6.20
C ASN A 487 11.93 6.16 5.10
N PHE A 488 11.29 7.32 5.16
CA PHE A 488 10.28 7.71 4.17
C PHE A 488 10.81 7.74 2.72
N GLU A 489 12.05 8.15 2.53
CA GLU A 489 12.68 8.19 1.20
C GLU A 489 12.87 6.78 0.63
N ARG A 490 13.42 5.85 1.41
CA ARG A 490 13.55 4.46 0.99
C ARG A 490 12.18 3.80 0.78
N ALA A 491 11.22 4.06 1.65
CA ALA A 491 9.85 3.58 1.50
C ALA A 491 9.25 4.00 0.15
N ALA A 492 9.41 5.27 -0.23
CA ALA A 492 8.95 5.81 -1.52
C ALA A 492 9.62 5.16 -2.74
N ASN A 493 10.87 4.72 -2.60
CA ASN A 493 11.68 4.20 -3.71
C ASN A 493 11.74 2.66 -3.76
N TYR A 494 11.28 1.96 -2.71
CA TYR A 494 11.51 0.53 -2.54
C TYR A 494 10.89 -0.33 -3.65
N ARG A 495 9.74 0.03 -4.18
CA ARG A 495 9.14 -0.73 -5.30
C ARG A 495 9.99 -0.66 -6.57
N THR A 496 10.64 0.47 -6.81
CA THR A 496 11.63 0.60 -7.90
C THR A 496 12.87 -0.25 -7.64
N GLU A 497 13.36 -0.28 -6.39
CA GLU A 497 14.48 -1.14 -5.99
C GLU A 497 14.14 -2.61 -6.21
N TRP A 498 12.96 -3.03 -5.81
CA TRP A 498 12.44 -4.39 -5.96
C TRP A 498 12.35 -4.81 -7.43
N LEU A 499 11.76 -3.96 -8.30
CA LEU A 499 11.71 -4.22 -9.74
C LEU A 499 13.11 -4.28 -10.37
N CYS A 500 13.98 -3.34 -10.04
CA CYS A 500 15.36 -3.33 -10.54
C CYS A 500 16.15 -4.56 -10.07
N GLY A 501 15.88 -5.06 -8.88
CA GLY A 501 16.47 -6.29 -8.35
C GLY A 501 16.12 -7.54 -9.17
N MET A 502 14.95 -7.55 -9.83
CA MET A 502 14.52 -8.64 -10.69
C MET A 502 14.84 -8.40 -12.17
N LEU A 503 14.64 -7.19 -12.67
CA LEU A 503 14.61 -6.88 -14.09
C LEU A 503 15.86 -6.13 -14.59
N GLY A 504 16.70 -5.60 -13.66
CA GLY A 504 17.84 -4.75 -13.95
C GLY A 504 17.50 -3.25 -13.98
N ASN A 505 18.53 -2.41 -14.12
CA ASN A 505 18.42 -0.97 -13.97
C ASN A 505 18.16 -0.19 -15.27
N ASP A 506 17.98 -0.88 -16.40
CA ASP A 506 17.90 -0.24 -17.72
C ASP A 506 16.74 0.76 -17.85
N TYR A 507 15.66 0.55 -17.09
CA TYR A 507 14.46 1.39 -17.05
C TYR A 507 14.15 1.94 -15.65
N ARG A 508 15.19 2.15 -14.82
CA ARG A 508 15.00 2.56 -13.41
C ARG A 508 14.19 3.84 -13.26
N ASN A 509 14.49 4.85 -14.07
CA ASN A 509 13.82 6.16 -13.99
C ASN A 509 12.35 6.06 -14.45
N GLU A 510 12.12 5.32 -15.52
CA GLU A 510 10.76 5.06 -16.02
C GLU A 510 9.94 4.24 -15.03
N TYR A 511 10.53 3.24 -14.37
CA TYR A 511 9.85 2.50 -13.29
C TYR A 511 9.46 3.46 -12.17
N GLN A 512 10.37 4.33 -11.73
CA GLN A 512 10.11 5.28 -10.64
C GLN A 512 8.99 6.25 -11.00
N ASP A 513 8.99 6.82 -12.22
CA ASP A 513 7.94 7.73 -12.69
C ASP A 513 6.57 7.04 -12.74
N VAL A 514 6.51 5.84 -13.34
CA VAL A 514 5.26 5.06 -13.41
C VAL A 514 4.75 4.72 -12.00
N ILE A 515 5.62 4.28 -11.10
CA ILE A 515 5.26 3.88 -9.73
C ILE A 515 4.76 5.09 -8.92
N ASN A 516 5.44 6.22 -8.99
CA ASN A 516 5.06 7.44 -8.28
C ASN A 516 3.66 7.91 -8.71
N SER A 517 3.43 7.98 -10.02
CA SER A 517 2.13 8.36 -10.56
C SER A 517 1.03 7.33 -10.25
N PHE A 518 1.36 6.05 -10.34
CA PHE A 518 0.42 4.97 -9.98
C PHE A 518 -0.07 5.09 -8.54
N TYR A 519 0.84 5.26 -7.57
CA TYR A 519 0.45 5.39 -6.17
C TYR A 519 -0.24 6.72 -5.87
N LYS A 520 0.15 7.83 -6.51
CA LYS A 520 -0.57 9.10 -6.40
C LYS A 520 -2.05 8.95 -6.82
N LEU A 521 -2.29 8.34 -7.98
CA LEU A 521 -3.63 8.12 -8.51
C LEU A 521 -4.44 7.14 -7.67
N ALA A 522 -3.82 6.05 -7.19
CA ALA A 522 -4.46 5.04 -6.36
C ALA A 522 -4.72 5.55 -4.93
N PHE A 523 -3.82 6.37 -4.37
CA PHE A 523 -4.02 7.02 -3.07
C PHE A 523 -5.21 7.98 -3.10
N ALA A 524 -5.34 8.78 -4.17
CA ALA A 524 -6.49 9.66 -4.34
C ALA A 524 -7.82 8.86 -4.35
N ARG A 525 -7.85 7.72 -5.04
CA ARG A 525 -8.94 6.74 -4.98
C ARG A 525 -8.48 5.39 -5.50
N LYS A 526 -8.67 4.34 -4.71
CA LYS A 526 -8.38 2.97 -5.16
C LYS A 526 -9.17 2.64 -6.43
N PRO A 527 -8.57 1.93 -7.42
CA PRO A 527 -9.27 1.53 -8.62
C PRO A 527 -10.55 0.75 -8.35
N GLU A 528 -10.53 -0.16 -7.39
CA GLU A 528 -11.68 -0.96 -6.99
C GLU A 528 -12.84 -0.11 -6.44
N PHE A 529 -12.55 1.11 -5.96
CA PHE A 529 -13.56 2.03 -5.44
C PHE A 529 -14.14 2.97 -6.52
N MET A 530 -13.68 2.86 -7.75
CA MET A 530 -14.27 3.57 -8.88
C MET A 530 -15.68 3.02 -9.15
N GLY A 531 -16.63 3.91 -9.36
CA GLY A 531 -18.04 3.52 -9.54
C GLY A 531 -18.77 3.15 -8.24
N TRP A 532 -18.13 3.28 -7.08
CA TRP A 532 -18.74 3.12 -5.78
C TRP A 532 -18.78 4.47 -5.05
N GLY A 533 -19.96 4.82 -4.52
CA GLY A 533 -20.16 5.97 -3.67
C GLY A 533 -20.02 5.61 -2.19
N TYR A 534 -20.20 6.60 -1.33
CA TYR A 534 -20.17 6.43 0.11
C TYR A 534 -21.22 5.42 0.63
N GLN A 535 -22.38 5.35 0.00
CA GLN A 535 -23.40 4.36 0.33
C GLN A 535 -23.50 3.35 -0.80
N TRP A 536 -23.59 2.10 -0.45
CA TRP A 536 -23.76 1.01 -1.39
C TRP A 536 -25.06 1.18 -2.18
N ALA A 537 -24.94 1.41 -3.47
CA ALA A 537 -26.08 1.34 -4.36
C ALA A 537 -26.38 -0.13 -4.65
N THR A 538 -27.48 -0.62 -4.13
CA THR A 538 -27.94 -1.96 -4.41
C THR A 538 -29.17 -1.93 -5.33
N ASP A 539 -29.30 -2.94 -6.19
CA ASP A 539 -30.54 -3.15 -6.93
C ASP A 539 -31.64 -3.76 -6.03
N LYS A 540 -32.83 -3.96 -6.58
CA LYS A 540 -33.95 -4.57 -5.85
C LYS A 540 -33.69 -5.99 -5.32
N HIS A 541 -32.61 -6.62 -5.76
CA HIS A 541 -32.16 -7.94 -5.29
C HIS A 541 -31.01 -7.85 -4.29
N GLY A 542 -30.64 -6.64 -3.84
CA GLY A 542 -29.53 -6.42 -2.92
C GLY A 542 -28.13 -6.53 -3.54
N ARG A 543 -28.04 -6.55 -4.89
CA ARG A 543 -26.74 -6.56 -5.58
C ARG A 543 -26.19 -5.15 -5.74
N GLU A 544 -24.90 -5.02 -5.51
CA GLU A 544 -24.21 -3.77 -5.72
C GLU A 544 -24.17 -3.37 -7.19
N ARG A 545 -24.15 -2.07 -7.44
CA ARG A 545 -24.07 -1.49 -8.78
C ARG A 545 -23.06 -0.36 -8.82
N ASN A 546 -22.43 -0.20 -9.99
CA ASN A 546 -21.62 0.96 -10.27
C ASN A 546 -22.45 2.24 -10.25
N THR A 547 -21.96 3.27 -9.57
CA THR A 547 -22.51 4.62 -9.52
C THR A 547 -21.54 5.62 -10.15
N ASP A 548 -21.99 6.87 -10.31
CA ASP A 548 -21.10 7.95 -10.69
C ASP A 548 -20.11 8.24 -9.54
N THR A 549 -18.87 8.55 -9.92
CA THR A 549 -17.84 8.95 -8.96
C THR A 549 -18.03 10.42 -8.55
N ASP A 550 -17.40 10.82 -7.45
CA ASP A 550 -17.38 12.23 -7.02
C ASP A 550 -16.36 13.09 -7.78
N PHE A 551 -15.58 12.51 -8.72
CA PHE A 551 -14.69 13.29 -9.57
C PHE A 551 -15.49 14.26 -10.44
N SER A 552 -15.10 15.54 -10.41
CA SER A 552 -15.80 16.58 -11.16
C SER A 552 -15.52 16.49 -12.67
N LEU A 553 -16.60 16.51 -13.45
CA LEU A 553 -16.54 16.66 -14.92
C LEU A 553 -16.51 18.13 -15.34
N ALA A 554 -16.84 19.05 -14.44
CA ALA A 554 -16.97 20.47 -14.71
C ALA A 554 -15.80 21.31 -14.16
N ASN A 555 -15.31 20.97 -12.97
CA ASN A 555 -14.41 21.83 -12.20
C ASN A 555 -12.99 21.24 -12.13
N TYR A 556 -11.99 22.13 -12.22
CA TYR A 556 -10.56 21.85 -12.00
C TYR A 556 -9.98 20.73 -12.88
N ARG A 557 -10.63 20.40 -14.01
CA ARG A 557 -10.22 19.34 -14.96
C ARG A 557 -9.89 17.99 -14.30
N GLU A 558 -10.55 17.65 -13.17
CA GLU A 558 -10.19 16.46 -12.37
C GLU A 558 -10.22 15.16 -13.18
N VAL A 559 -11.31 14.92 -13.92
CA VAL A 559 -11.45 13.71 -14.74
C VAL A 559 -10.45 13.71 -15.90
N ASP A 560 -10.27 14.84 -16.58
CA ASP A 560 -9.35 14.96 -17.72
C ASP A 560 -7.90 14.71 -17.27
N THR A 561 -7.46 15.32 -16.17
CA THR A 561 -6.12 15.14 -15.59
C THR A 561 -5.90 13.70 -15.17
N ARG A 562 -6.86 13.09 -14.44
CA ARG A 562 -6.76 11.69 -13.99
C ARG A 562 -6.65 10.74 -15.18
N LEU A 563 -7.49 10.89 -16.20
CA LEU A 563 -7.45 10.04 -17.39
C LEU A 563 -6.19 10.24 -18.23
N ALA A 564 -5.71 11.48 -18.36
CA ALA A 564 -4.45 11.77 -19.05
C ALA A 564 -3.25 11.12 -18.36
N GLU A 565 -3.18 11.23 -17.04
CA GLU A 565 -2.07 10.66 -16.28
C GLU A 565 -2.07 9.13 -16.29
N TYR A 566 -3.23 8.48 -16.10
CA TYR A 566 -3.32 7.02 -16.27
C TYR A 566 -2.92 6.58 -17.67
N ARG A 567 -3.32 7.29 -18.72
CA ARG A 567 -2.94 7.00 -20.10
C ARG A 567 -1.43 7.15 -20.30
N ARG A 568 -0.82 8.20 -19.74
CA ARG A 568 0.61 8.46 -19.82
C ARG A 568 1.40 7.28 -19.25
N ILE A 569 1.10 6.88 -18.01
CA ILE A 569 1.81 5.78 -17.36
C ILE A 569 1.48 4.42 -17.98
N GLY A 570 0.26 4.19 -18.44
CA GLY A 570 -0.13 2.98 -19.16
C GLY A 570 0.61 2.81 -20.49
N ASN A 571 0.75 3.92 -21.25
CA ASN A 571 1.54 3.91 -22.50
C ASN A 571 3.03 3.69 -22.23
N MET A 572 3.57 4.27 -21.16
CA MET A 572 4.97 4.06 -20.76
C MET A 572 5.20 2.59 -20.35
N ALA A 573 4.32 2.03 -19.54
CA ALA A 573 4.40 0.63 -19.15
C ALA A 573 4.32 -0.32 -20.36
N GLU A 574 3.47 -0.03 -21.34
CA GLU A 574 3.35 -0.80 -22.58
C GLU A 574 4.60 -0.67 -23.47
N LYS A 575 5.17 0.53 -23.57
CA LYS A 575 6.42 0.76 -24.30
C LYS A 575 7.58 -0.05 -23.72
N ILE A 576 7.71 -0.07 -22.39
CA ILE A 576 8.73 -0.86 -21.70
C ILE A 576 8.51 -2.36 -21.96
N LEU A 577 7.28 -2.87 -21.83
CA LEU A 577 6.96 -4.28 -22.09
C LEU A 577 7.40 -4.72 -23.49
N LYS A 578 7.16 -3.89 -24.51
CA LYS A 578 7.57 -4.17 -25.91
C LYS A 578 9.08 -4.18 -26.08
N ALA A 579 9.81 -3.38 -25.33
CA ALA A 579 11.26 -3.20 -25.43
C ALA A 579 12.06 -4.22 -24.62
N LEU A 580 11.44 -4.83 -23.58
CA LEU A 580 12.13 -5.79 -22.72
C LEU A 580 12.49 -7.09 -23.46
N PRO A 581 13.63 -7.71 -23.11
CA PRO A 581 13.96 -9.08 -23.51
C PRO A 581 12.87 -10.08 -23.11
N GLU A 582 12.71 -11.13 -23.89
CA GLU A 582 11.61 -12.11 -23.73
C GLU A 582 11.58 -12.76 -22.35
N ASP A 583 12.76 -13.10 -21.81
CA ASP A 583 12.94 -13.72 -20.49
C ASP A 583 12.51 -12.82 -19.33
N LYS A 584 12.38 -11.50 -19.54
CA LYS A 584 11.94 -10.52 -18.54
C LYS A 584 10.45 -10.19 -18.64
N LYS A 585 9.81 -10.46 -19.77
CA LYS A 585 8.43 -10.01 -20.04
C LYS A 585 7.41 -10.59 -19.08
N ALA A 586 7.48 -11.86 -18.74
CA ALA A 586 6.51 -12.49 -17.84
C ALA A 586 6.55 -11.85 -16.43
N CYS A 587 7.75 -11.64 -15.89
CA CYS A 587 7.94 -10.95 -14.61
C CYS A 587 7.41 -9.51 -14.65
N TYR A 588 7.79 -8.75 -15.68
CA TYR A 588 7.35 -7.35 -15.84
C TYR A 588 5.84 -7.24 -16.04
N TYR A 589 5.25 -8.15 -16.81
CA TYR A 589 3.82 -8.18 -17.06
C TYR A 589 3.01 -8.25 -15.75
N GLN A 590 3.41 -9.14 -14.85
CA GLN A 590 2.74 -9.36 -13.56
C GLN A 590 2.99 -8.22 -12.58
N SER A 591 4.25 -7.80 -12.47
CA SER A 591 4.69 -6.91 -11.38
C SER A 591 4.46 -5.42 -11.64
N LEU A 592 4.32 -4.98 -12.91
CA LEU A 592 4.09 -3.58 -13.24
C LEU A 592 3.06 -3.35 -14.36
N TYR A 593 3.18 -4.03 -15.52
CA TYR A 593 2.32 -3.74 -16.67
C TYR A 593 0.84 -3.98 -16.37
N TYR A 594 0.47 -5.17 -15.92
CA TYR A 594 -0.92 -5.52 -15.65
C TYR A 594 -1.55 -4.63 -14.55
N PRO A 595 -0.89 -4.39 -13.40
CA PRO A 595 -1.40 -3.44 -12.41
C PRO A 595 -1.68 -2.04 -12.97
N VAL A 596 -0.74 -1.47 -13.71
CA VAL A 596 -0.87 -0.12 -14.25
C VAL A 596 -1.91 -0.06 -15.37
N LYS A 597 -1.82 -0.96 -16.34
CA LYS A 597 -2.73 -1.00 -17.50
C LYS A 597 -4.15 -1.39 -17.12
N GLY A 598 -4.30 -2.34 -16.22
CA GLY A 598 -5.60 -2.73 -15.67
C GLY A 598 -6.29 -1.56 -14.98
N CYS A 599 -5.56 -0.85 -14.10
CA CYS A 599 -6.10 0.34 -13.42
C CYS A 599 -6.43 1.49 -14.41
N GLU A 600 -5.60 1.72 -15.46
CA GLU A 600 -5.92 2.66 -16.53
C GLU A 600 -7.26 2.31 -17.19
N LEU A 601 -7.40 1.06 -17.65
CA LEU A 601 -8.59 0.60 -18.39
C LEU A 601 -9.84 0.67 -17.53
N LEU A 602 -9.78 0.28 -16.26
CA LEU A 602 -10.90 0.37 -15.33
C LEU A 602 -11.33 1.83 -15.09
N ASN A 603 -10.38 2.73 -14.83
CA ASN A 603 -10.68 4.15 -14.65
C ASN A 603 -11.30 4.76 -15.91
N ARG A 604 -10.77 4.44 -17.09
CA ARG A 604 -11.32 4.89 -18.37
C ARG A 604 -12.73 4.34 -18.60
N MET A 605 -12.98 3.08 -18.29
CA MET A 605 -14.29 2.46 -18.39
C MET A 605 -15.31 3.21 -17.53
N ILE A 606 -15.03 3.40 -16.25
CA ILE A 606 -15.97 4.02 -15.30
C ILE A 606 -16.18 5.50 -15.64
N LEU A 607 -15.11 6.28 -15.85
CA LEU A 607 -15.22 7.72 -16.08
C LEU A 607 -15.76 8.08 -17.46
N ASN A 608 -15.46 7.30 -18.50
CA ASN A 608 -16.11 7.48 -19.81
C ASN A 608 -17.60 7.12 -19.75
N GLY A 609 -17.99 6.10 -18.99
CA GLY A 609 -19.40 5.79 -18.73
C GLY A 609 -20.13 6.92 -17.99
N GLN A 610 -19.47 7.50 -16.96
CA GLN A 610 -20.00 8.68 -16.26
C GLN A 610 -20.12 9.88 -17.21
N ARG A 611 -19.09 10.13 -18.03
CA ARG A 611 -19.11 11.19 -19.05
C ARG A 611 -20.18 10.96 -20.12
N ASN A 612 -20.41 9.71 -20.55
CA ASN A 612 -21.49 9.34 -21.48
C ASN A 612 -22.87 9.76 -20.90
N ARG A 613 -23.14 9.46 -19.64
CA ARG A 613 -24.40 9.84 -18.98
C ARG A 613 -24.57 11.35 -18.87
N TRP A 614 -23.49 12.05 -18.54
CA TRP A 614 -23.46 13.51 -18.43
C TRP A 614 -23.66 14.21 -19.79
N TYR A 615 -22.94 13.73 -20.84
CA TYR A 615 -23.07 14.26 -22.20
C TYR A 615 -24.44 13.95 -22.85
N SER A 616 -25.07 12.85 -22.46
CA SER A 616 -26.42 12.53 -22.95
C SER A 616 -27.46 13.56 -22.51
N ILE A 617 -27.31 14.21 -21.37
CA ILE A 617 -28.20 15.29 -20.91
C ILE A 617 -28.11 16.50 -21.85
N GLN A 618 -26.94 16.74 -22.42
CA GLN A 618 -26.67 17.82 -23.37
C GLN A 618 -26.98 17.44 -24.82
N GLN A 619 -27.46 16.22 -25.07
CA GLN A 619 -27.71 15.70 -26.44
C GLN A 619 -26.45 15.73 -27.33
N ARG A 620 -25.25 15.55 -26.78
CA ARG A 620 -24.00 15.59 -27.54
C ARG A 620 -23.84 14.34 -28.42
N ALA A 621 -23.44 14.51 -29.66
CA ALA A 621 -23.10 13.42 -30.59
C ALA A 621 -21.94 12.55 -30.04
N THR A 622 -21.01 13.13 -29.28
CA THR A 622 -19.90 12.45 -28.59
C THR A 622 -20.37 11.31 -27.65
N THR A 623 -21.64 11.33 -27.22
CA THR A 623 -22.21 10.29 -26.37
C THR A 623 -22.05 8.89 -26.97
N ALA A 624 -22.19 8.73 -28.28
CA ALA A 624 -22.02 7.46 -28.98
C ALA A 624 -20.55 6.99 -29.03
N GLU A 625 -19.61 7.92 -29.15
CA GLU A 625 -18.17 7.59 -29.08
C GLU A 625 -17.77 7.13 -27.69
N LEU A 626 -18.27 7.78 -26.63
CA LEU A 626 -18.03 7.41 -25.25
C LEU A 626 -18.59 6.02 -24.92
N GLU A 627 -19.74 5.66 -25.49
CA GLU A 627 -20.28 4.29 -25.40
C GLU A 627 -19.29 3.26 -25.97
N LYS A 628 -18.79 3.52 -27.20
CA LYS A 628 -17.79 2.64 -27.85
C LYS A 628 -16.50 2.55 -27.05
N MET A 629 -15.99 3.68 -26.57
CA MET A 629 -14.76 3.75 -25.77
C MET A 629 -14.89 2.99 -24.45
N THR A 630 -16.04 3.10 -23.78
CA THR A 630 -16.31 2.41 -22.53
C THR A 630 -16.29 0.89 -22.73
N LYS A 631 -16.99 0.39 -23.76
CA LYS A 631 -17.00 -1.04 -24.12
C LYS A 631 -15.60 -1.54 -24.51
N ALA A 632 -14.87 -0.78 -25.32
CA ALA A 632 -13.50 -1.12 -25.73
C ALA A 632 -12.53 -1.21 -24.54
N CYS A 633 -12.71 -0.39 -23.49
CA CYS A 633 -11.93 -0.51 -22.26
C CYS A 633 -12.24 -1.81 -21.50
N TYR A 634 -13.51 -2.21 -21.43
CA TYR A 634 -13.92 -3.49 -20.86
C TYR A 634 -13.30 -4.67 -21.62
N ASP A 635 -13.45 -4.69 -22.93
CA ASP A 635 -12.90 -5.76 -23.79
C ASP A 635 -11.35 -5.85 -23.66
N SER A 636 -10.69 -4.68 -23.64
CA SER A 636 -9.23 -4.61 -23.44
C SER A 636 -8.80 -5.13 -22.07
N LEU A 637 -9.55 -4.87 -21.02
CA LEU A 637 -9.29 -5.39 -19.69
C LEU A 637 -9.43 -6.92 -19.66
N GLU A 638 -10.41 -7.50 -20.35
CA GLU A 638 -10.51 -8.95 -20.53
C GLU A 638 -9.30 -9.52 -21.27
N VAL A 639 -8.84 -8.84 -22.33
CA VAL A 639 -7.68 -9.28 -23.12
C VAL A 639 -6.42 -9.34 -22.28
N ILE A 640 -6.11 -8.27 -21.51
CA ILE A 640 -4.90 -8.28 -20.67
C ILE A 640 -5.03 -9.27 -19.49
N THR A 641 -6.24 -9.50 -18.98
CA THR A 641 -6.47 -10.51 -17.93
C THR A 641 -6.24 -11.92 -18.46
N LYS A 642 -6.74 -12.23 -19.66
CA LYS A 642 -6.41 -13.48 -20.36
C LYS A 642 -4.91 -13.59 -20.65
N GLY A 643 -4.26 -12.48 -21.04
CA GLY A 643 -2.82 -12.40 -21.21
C GLY A 643 -2.05 -12.80 -19.96
N TYR A 644 -2.47 -12.28 -18.79
CA TYR A 644 -1.89 -12.67 -17.50
C TYR A 644 -2.01 -14.18 -17.25
N ASN A 645 -3.20 -14.74 -17.40
CA ASN A 645 -3.47 -16.15 -17.13
C ASN A 645 -2.73 -17.08 -18.09
N SER A 646 -2.42 -16.62 -19.31
CA SER A 646 -1.69 -17.41 -20.32
C SER A 646 -0.16 -17.33 -20.22
N LEU A 647 0.39 -16.52 -19.32
CA LEU A 647 1.83 -16.39 -19.13
C LEU A 647 2.49 -17.75 -18.89
N LEU A 648 3.68 -17.96 -19.51
CA LEU A 648 4.48 -19.16 -19.38
C LEU A 648 3.68 -20.46 -19.62
N GLY A 649 2.88 -20.47 -20.69
CA GLY A 649 2.07 -21.63 -21.05
C GLY A 649 0.90 -21.90 -20.11
N GLY A 650 0.39 -20.86 -19.44
CA GLY A 650 -0.73 -20.96 -18.51
C GLY A 650 -0.35 -21.32 -17.08
N LYS A 651 0.91 -21.09 -16.68
CA LYS A 651 1.35 -21.32 -15.29
C LYS A 651 0.41 -20.68 -14.27
N TRP A 652 -0.14 -19.48 -14.57
CA TRP A 652 -1.00 -18.70 -13.69
C TRP A 652 -2.47 -18.72 -14.12
N ASP A 653 -2.86 -19.70 -14.93
CA ASP A 653 -4.26 -19.80 -15.36
C ASP A 653 -5.20 -19.92 -14.15
N HIS A 654 -6.30 -19.15 -14.19
CA HIS A 654 -7.28 -18.97 -13.11
C HIS A 654 -6.85 -18.13 -11.90
N VAL A 655 -5.65 -17.52 -11.90
CA VAL A 655 -5.26 -16.59 -10.80
C VAL A 655 -5.98 -15.25 -10.93
N MET A 656 -6.02 -14.67 -12.16
CA MET A 656 -6.72 -13.41 -12.40
C MET A 656 -8.08 -13.61 -13.06
N THR A 657 -9.04 -12.78 -12.65
CA THR A 657 -10.41 -12.84 -13.19
C THR A 657 -11.11 -11.50 -12.98
N MET A 658 -12.07 -11.22 -13.84
CA MET A 658 -12.95 -10.06 -13.76
C MET A 658 -14.33 -10.39 -13.18
N LYS A 659 -14.62 -11.64 -12.89
CA LYS A 659 -15.95 -12.11 -12.46
C LYS A 659 -15.81 -13.08 -11.31
N GLN A 660 -15.74 -12.55 -10.11
CA GLN A 660 -15.62 -13.38 -8.92
C GLN A 660 -16.47 -12.85 -7.78
N GLY A 661 -17.34 -13.69 -7.24
CA GLY A 661 -17.97 -13.54 -5.96
C GLY A 661 -18.56 -12.14 -5.73
N PHE A 662 -18.23 -11.57 -4.61
CA PHE A 662 -18.69 -10.25 -4.15
C PHE A 662 -18.04 -9.09 -4.91
N ALA A 663 -16.80 -9.28 -5.35
CA ALA A 663 -15.98 -8.23 -5.99
C ALA A 663 -16.33 -7.98 -7.46
N ALA A 664 -17.32 -8.68 -8.02
CA ALA A 664 -17.69 -8.56 -9.43
C ALA A 664 -18.21 -7.17 -9.81
N ALA A 665 -18.76 -6.42 -8.87
CA ALA A 665 -19.44 -5.15 -9.13
C ALA A 665 -18.53 -4.08 -9.74
N TYR A 666 -17.26 -3.99 -9.35
CA TYR A 666 -16.38 -2.96 -9.91
C TYR A 666 -15.88 -3.25 -11.33
N PHE A 667 -16.05 -4.49 -11.83
CA PHE A 667 -15.80 -4.82 -13.24
C PHE A 667 -17.05 -4.78 -14.11
N GLU A 668 -18.23 -4.48 -13.56
CA GLU A 668 -19.44 -4.38 -14.36
C GLU A 668 -19.35 -3.18 -15.32
N LEU A 669 -19.84 -3.40 -16.54
CA LEU A 669 -19.97 -2.34 -17.50
C LEU A 669 -20.97 -1.29 -16.97
N PRO A 670 -20.57 -0.02 -16.80
CA PRO A 670 -21.48 1.00 -16.29
C PRO A 670 -22.66 1.21 -17.21
N ALA A 671 -23.79 1.62 -16.65
CA ALA A 671 -24.97 1.98 -17.44
C ALA A 671 -24.63 3.10 -18.46
N LEU A 672 -25.01 2.90 -19.71
CA LEU A 672 -24.74 3.81 -20.82
C LEU A 672 -26.06 4.37 -21.37
N ARG A 673 -26.00 5.59 -21.84
CA ARG A 673 -27.14 6.30 -22.47
C ARG A 673 -26.90 6.51 -23.95
N LYS A 674 -27.97 6.50 -24.71
CA LYS A 674 -28.01 6.88 -26.13
C LYS A 674 -28.74 8.21 -26.29
N VAL A 675 -28.40 8.95 -27.31
CA VAL A 675 -29.04 10.20 -27.65
C VAL A 675 -29.69 10.08 -29.06
N ASN A 676 -30.82 10.70 -29.24
CA ASN A 676 -31.46 10.84 -30.53
C ASN A 676 -31.06 12.20 -31.12
N LEU A 677 -30.10 12.17 -32.03
CA LEU A 677 -29.60 13.38 -32.65
C LEU A 677 -30.63 13.98 -33.63
N ALA A 678 -30.68 15.30 -33.71
CA ALA A 678 -31.43 16.01 -34.76
C ALA A 678 -30.89 15.58 -36.14
N PRO A 679 -31.72 15.51 -37.19
CA PRO A 679 -31.27 15.12 -38.53
C PRO A 679 -30.16 16.00 -39.11
N THR A 680 -30.14 17.27 -38.72
CA THR A 680 -29.16 18.28 -39.18
C THR A 680 -28.28 18.74 -38.03
N ALA A 681 -27.11 19.28 -38.38
CA ALA A 681 -26.19 19.85 -37.38
C ALA A 681 -26.89 20.87 -36.48
N SER A 682 -26.60 20.86 -35.20
CA SER A 682 -27.10 21.85 -34.23
C SER A 682 -26.00 22.18 -33.22
N LEU A 683 -25.80 23.47 -33.01
CA LEU A 683 -24.76 23.99 -32.13
C LEU A 683 -25.11 23.79 -30.65
N GLY A 684 -24.15 23.31 -29.89
CA GLY A 684 -24.12 23.36 -28.43
C GLY A 684 -22.77 23.82 -27.93
N ILE A 685 -22.73 24.52 -26.82
CA ILE A 685 -21.49 24.89 -26.13
C ILE A 685 -21.54 24.56 -24.66
N LEU A 686 -20.36 24.38 -24.04
CA LEU A 686 -20.18 24.31 -22.60
C LEU A 686 -18.89 25.00 -22.24
N ALA A 687 -18.94 25.97 -21.35
CA ALA A 687 -17.76 26.63 -20.78
C ALA A 687 -17.23 25.84 -19.60
N GLU A 688 -15.89 25.80 -19.42
CA GLU A 688 -15.26 25.20 -18.26
C GLU A 688 -15.83 25.79 -16.96
N GLY A 689 -16.09 24.95 -15.96
CA GLY A 689 -16.69 25.36 -14.68
C GLY A 689 -18.22 25.34 -14.66
N GLU A 690 -18.89 25.04 -15.78
CA GLU A 690 -20.33 24.89 -15.81
C GLU A 690 -20.80 23.49 -15.48
N ASP A 691 -21.53 23.37 -14.35
CA ASP A 691 -22.11 22.11 -13.91
C ASP A 691 -23.57 22.02 -14.36
N ILE A 692 -23.83 21.25 -15.42
CA ILE A 692 -25.17 21.09 -16.00
C ILE A 692 -26.18 20.40 -15.05
N LEU A 693 -25.68 19.66 -14.05
CA LEU A 693 -26.57 19.02 -13.06
C LEU A 693 -27.22 20.04 -12.13
N LYS A 694 -26.70 21.27 -12.06
CA LYS A 694 -27.27 22.39 -11.31
C LYS A 694 -28.30 23.20 -12.12
N GLY A 695 -28.67 22.71 -13.30
CA GLY A 695 -29.57 23.37 -14.25
C GLY A 695 -28.83 24.21 -15.31
N GLN A 696 -29.45 24.43 -16.46
CA GLN A 696 -28.91 25.31 -17.53
C GLN A 696 -28.89 26.75 -16.99
N LYS A 697 -27.71 27.38 -17.10
CA LYS A 697 -27.61 28.81 -16.90
C LYS A 697 -28.25 29.57 -18.07
N SER A 698 -28.74 30.76 -17.82
CA SER A 698 -29.27 31.67 -18.87
C SER A 698 -28.16 32.27 -19.77
N PHE A 699 -26.89 32.06 -19.39
CA PHE A 699 -25.72 32.55 -20.11
C PHE A 699 -24.49 31.69 -19.79
N HIS A 700 -23.56 31.57 -20.72
CA HIS A 700 -22.27 30.88 -20.55
C HIS A 700 -21.19 31.83 -20.05
N SER A 701 -20.38 31.37 -19.10
CA SER A 701 -19.25 32.15 -18.57
C SER A 701 -18.09 31.25 -18.17
N LEU A 702 -16.88 31.64 -18.50
CA LEU A 702 -15.65 31.05 -17.97
C LEU A 702 -15.39 31.52 -16.52
N PRO A 703 -14.63 30.76 -15.72
CA PRO A 703 -14.03 31.28 -14.48
C PRO A 703 -13.19 32.51 -14.79
N SER A 704 -13.03 33.44 -13.82
CA SER A 704 -12.26 34.64 -14.06
C SER A 704 -10.78 34.35 -14.30
N PHE A 705 -10.19 34.90 -15.33
CA PHE A 705 -8.73 34.87 -15.55
C PHE A 705 -8.04 35.79 -14.56
N ASN A 706 -6.84 35.40 -14.13
CA ASN A 706 -6.10 36.12 -13.10
C ASN A 706 -4.65 36.36 -13.54
N THR A 707 -4.20 37.61 -13.49
CA THR A 707 -2.87 38.02 -13.96
C THR A 707 -1.73 37.30 -13.20
N TYR A 708 -1.97 36.86 -11.97
CA TYR A 708 -0.97 36.18 -11.14
C TYR A 708 -0.75 34.70 -11.55
N PHE A 709 -1.71 34.07 -12.24
CA PHE A 709 -1.65 32.66 -12.63
C PHE A 709 -1.52 32.43 -14.13
N ARG A 710 -2.02 33.34 -14.94
CA ARG A 710 -1.98 33.30 -16.42
C ARG A 710 -2.46 31.98 -17.02
N GLN A 711 -3.48 31.38 -16.40
CA GLN A 711 -4.08 30.12 -16.83
C GLN A 711 -4.87 30.24 -18.13
N SER A 712 -5.21 29.11 -18.73
CA SER A 712 -6.21 28.99 -19.80
C SER A 712 -7.44 28.25 -19.31
N TYR A 713 -8.58 28.51 -19.92
CA TYR A 713 -9.82 27.78 -19.78
C TYR A 713 -10.30 27.31 -21.14
N TYR A 714 -11.24 26.36 -21.17
CA TYR A 714 -11.77 25.87 -22.43
C TYR A 714 -13.28 26.14 -22.62
N VAL A 715 -13.67 26.14 -23.88
CA VAL A 715 -15.07 26.04 -24.30
C VAL A 715 -15.19 24.84 -25.23
N ASP A 716 -16.04 23.87 -24.86
CA ASP A 716 -16.43 22.79 -25.75
C ASP A 716 -17.48 23.26 -26.72
N VAL A 717 -17.23 23.14 -28.01
CA VAL A 717 -18.18 23.34 -29.11
C VAL A 717 -18.59 21.96 -29.58
N PHE A 718 -19.84 21.59 -29.41
CA PHE A 718 -20.31 20.25 -29.71
C PHE A 718 -21.55 20.24 -30.63
N ASN A 719 -21.67 19.15 -31.36
CA ASN A 719 -22.77 18.89 -32.27
C ASN A 719 -23.89 18.13 -31.55
N LYS A 720 -25.14 18.61 -31.72
CA LYS A 720 -26.38 17.94 -31.30
C LYS A 720 -27.13 17.28 -32.45
N GLY A 721 -26.55 17.28 -33.66
CA GLY A 721 -27.11 16.72 -34.86
C GLY A 721 -26.31 15.63 -35.53
N ALA A 722 -26.90 14.98 -36.52
CA ALA A 722 -26.32 13.82 -37.21
C ALA A 722 -25.38 14.20 -38.37
N THR A 723 -25.46 15.42 -38.90
CA THR A 723 -24.53 15.91 -39.93
C THR A 723 -23.44 16.76 -39.30
N PRO A 724 -22.23 16.88 -39.90
CA PRO A 724 -21.14 17.68 -39.35
C PRO A 724 -21.52 19.13 -39.07
N LEU A 725 -21.12 19.65 -37.93
CA LEU A 725 -21.30 21.03 -37.50
C LEU A 725 -20.10 21.88 -37.95
N LYS A 726 -20.35 22.90 -38.76
CA LYS A 726 -19.38 23.94 -39.08
C LYS A 726 -19.67 25.19 -38.24
N TRP A 727 -18.60 25.71 -37.63
CA TRP A 727 -18.71 26.82 -36.71
C TRP A 727 -17.55 27.82 -36.86
N LYS A 728 -17.79 29.05 -36.42
CA LYS A 728 -16.81 30.12 -36.33
C LYS A 728 -16.89 30.78 -34.96
N ALA A 729 -15.73 31.23 -34.46
CA ALA A 729 -15.59 31.95 -33.19
C ALA A 729 -15.01 33.34 -33.44
N SER A 730 -15.58 34.36 -32.79
CA SER A 730 -15.13 35.75 -32.79
C SER A 730 -15.08 36.29 -31.37
N VAL A 731 -14.19 37.21 -31.11
CA VAL A 731 -13.98 37.82 -29.78
C VAL A 731 -14.22 39.31 -29.85
N SER A 732 -14.72 39.90 -28.76
CA SER A 732 -14.96 41.34 -28.66
C SER A 732 -13.68 42.15 -28.61
N ASP A 733 -12.61 41.56 -28.07
CA ASP A 733 -11.36 42.25 -27.72
C ASP A 733 -10.13 41.49 -28.19
N ASN A 734 -9.06 42.22 -28.56
CA ASN A 734 -7.84 41.65 -29.11
C ASN A 734 -6.89 41.02 -28.04
N TRP A 735 -7.22 41.14 -26.78
CA TRP A 735 -6.54 40.46 -25.68
C TRP A 735 -7.07 39.05 -25.43
N ILE A 736 -8.20 38.66 -26.04
CA ILE A 736 -8.72 37.29 -25.93
C ILE A 736 -8.09 36.45 -27.04
N LEU A 737 -7.35 35.39 -26.65
CA LEU A 737 -6.69 34.48 -27.57
C LEU A 737 -7.44 33.16 -27.64
N LEU A 738 -7.67 32.63 -28.84
CA LEU A 738 -8.31 31.35 -29.09
C LEU A 738 -7.33 30.38 -29.75
N SER A 739 -7.29 29.13 -29.32
CA SER A 739 -6.51 28.07 -29.97
C SER A 739 -7.02 27.75 -31.37
N GLN A 740 -8.32 28.01 -31.65
CA GLN A 740 -8.99 27.77 -32.92
C GLN A 740 -10.13 28.77 -33.10
N LYS A 741 -10.23 29.37 -34.29
CA LYS A 741 -11.27 30.39 -34.61
C LYS A 741 -12.38 29.88 -35.52
N ALA A 742 -12.25 28.70 -36.08
CA ALA A 742 -13.27 28.04 -36.89
C ALA A 742 -12.98 26.53 -36.92
N GLY A 743 -14.00 25.75 -37.18
CA GLY A 743 -13.86 24.29 -37.30
C GLY A 743 -15.07 23.61 -37.91
N GLU A 744 -14.87 22.33 -38.21
CA GLU A 744 -15.92 21.40 -38.57
C GLU A 744 -15.78 20.15 -37.66
N THR A 745 -16.88 19.68 -37.11
CA THR A 745 -16.86 18.50 -36.26
C THR A 745 -18.13 17.66 -36.39
N ALA A 746 -17.96 16.36 -36.42
CA ALA A 746 -19.08 15.43 -36.28
C ALA A 746 -19.56 15.32 -34.83
N THR A 747 -18.68 15.51 -33.86
CA THR A 747 -18.95 15.32 -32.41
C THR A 747 -18.68 16.61 -31.62
N GLU A 748 -17.39 16.92 -31.33
CA GLU A 748 -17.01 18.15 -30.60
C GLU A 748 -15.60 18.64 -30.95
N ASN A 749 -15.38 19.95 -30.74
CA ASN A 749 -14.05 20.57 -30.69
C ASN A 749 -13.90 21.32 -29.38
N ARG A 750 -12.68 21.34 -28.82
CA ARG A 750 -12.36 22.14 -27.64
C ARG A 750 -11.56 23.34 -28.04
N ILE A 751 -12.04 24.54 -27.71
CA ILE A 751 -11.32 25.80 -27.88
C ILE A 751 -10.66 26.15 -26.55
N GLU A 752 -9.33 26.17 -26.48
CA GLU A 752 -8.62 26.80 -25.37
C GLU A 752 -8.67 28.32 -25.52
N VAL A 753 -9.08 28.98 -24.45
CA VAL A 753 -9.15 30.42 -24.31
C VAL A 753 -8.05 30.88 -23.39
N SER A 754 -7.22 31.79 -23.81
CA SER A 754 -6.14 32.39 -23.04
C SER A 754 -6.09 33.92 -23.20
N ILE A 755 -5.28 34.58 -22.40
CA ILE A 755 -5.27 36.04 -22.32
C ILE A 755 -3.90 36.57 -22.75
N ASP A 756 -3.90 37.56 -23.67
CA ASP A 756 -2.71 38.37 -23.98
C ASP A 756 -2.55 39.48 -22.93
N TRP A 757 -1.82 39.14 -21.88
CA TRP A 757 -1.66 39.98 -20.71
C TRP A 757 -0.97 41.31 -20.98
N ALA A 758 -0.30 41.46 -22.10
CA ALA A 758 0.30 42.74 -22.53
C ALA A 758 -0.76 43.74 -23.06
N LYS A 759 -1.95 43.24 -23.44
CA LYS A 759 -3.02 44.03 -24.03
C LYS A 759 -4.22 44.27 -23.15
N VAL A 760 -4.33 43.48 -22.04
CA VAL A 760 -5.45 43.64 -21.11
C VAL A 760 -5.36 44.97 -20.40
N PRO A 761 -6.43 45.76 -20.36
CA PRO A 761 -6.49 46.97 -19.53
C PRO A 761 -6.30 46.62 -18.05
N ALA A 762 -5.71 47.53 -17.28
CA ALA A 762 -5.68 47.39 -15.82
C ALA A 762 -7.09 47.53 -15.26
N GLY A 763 -7.44 46.68 -14.29
CA GLY A 763 -8.74 46.73 -13.61
C GLY A 763 -9.07 45.43 -12.91
N GLU A 764 -9.81 45.49 -11.81
CA GLU A 764 -10.27 44.33 -11.06
C GLU A 764 -11.33 43.51 -11.77
N LYS A 765 -12.06 44.15 -12.70
CA LYS A 765 -13.15 43.55 -13.52
C LYS A 765 -13.06 44.05 -14.94
N VAL A 766 -12.30 43.36 -15.77
CA VAL A 766 -12.25 43.61 -17.21
C VAL A 766 -13.09 42.52 -17.91
N PHE A 767 -13.96 42.91 -18.79
CA PHE A 767 -14.90 41.99 -19.44
C PHE A 767 -14.71 41.97 -20.97
N GLY A 768 -14.96 40.81 -21.53
CA GLY A 768 -15.01 40.56 -22.94
C GLY A 768 -15.99 39.44 -23.28
N THR A 769 -16.17 39.16 -24.52
CA THR A 769 -17.09 38.09 -24.99
C THR A 769 -16.46 37.27 -26.10
N LEU A 770 -16.80 36.00 -26.12
CA LEU A 770 -16.55 35.06 -27.20
C LEU A 770 -17.90 34.66 -27.79
N GLU A 771 -18.16 35.04 -29.07
CA GLU A 771 -19.31 34.56 -29.84
C GLU A 771 -18.91 33.32 -30.66
N ILE A 772 -19.70 32.26 -30.60
CA ILE A 772 -19.58 31.07 -31.42
C ILE A 772 -20.85 30.95 -32.27
N ALA A 773 -20.69 30.90 -33.58
CA ALA A 773 -21.78 30.85 -34.53
C ALA A 773 -21.67 29.62 -35.45
N SER A 774 -22.79 28.96 -35.74
CA SER A 774 -22.89 27.91 -36.74
C SER A 774 -23.18 28.52 -38.14
N GLU A 775 -22.84 27.79 -39.22
CA GLU A 775 -23.25 28.17 -40.58
C GLU A 775 -24.77 28.25 -40.75
N ARG A 776 -25.54 27.68 -39.84
CA ARG A 776 -27.01 27.70 -39.82
C ARG A 776 -27.59 28.95 -39.14
N GLY A 777 -26.71 29.80 -38.59
CA GLY A 777 -27.12 31.04 -37.93
C GLY A 777 -27.40 30.90 -36.41
N GLU A 778 -27.18 29.73 -35.81
CA GLU A 778 -27.24 29.58 -34.34
C GLU A 778 -26.04 30.33 -33.76
N LYS A 779 -26.23 31.06 -32.65
CA LYS A 779 -25.21 31.85 -31.97
C LYS A 779 -25.26 31.61 -30.48
N GLU A 780 -24.09 31.43 -29.86
CA GLU A 780 -23.92 31.33 -28.43
C GLU A 780 -22.80 32.27 -27.97
N ASN A 781 -23.00 32.92 -26.82
CA ASN A 781 -22.05 33.86 -26.25
C ASN A 781 -21.49 33.32 -24.94
N VAL A 782 -20.16 33.40 -24.78
CA VAL A 782 -19.45 33.08 -23.55
C VAL A 782 -18.86 34.38 -22.97
N TYR A 783 -19.22 34.72 -21.76
CA TYR A 783 -18.70 35.87 -21.03
C TYR A 783 -17.32 35.54 -20.43
N ILE A 784 -16.40 36.45 -20.62
CA ILE A 784 -15.02 36.36 -20.16
C ILE A 784 -14.78 37.50 -19.18
N SER A 785 -14.29 37.16 -17.98
CA SER A 785 -13.86 38.15 -17.00
C SER A 785 -12.38 37.99 -16.69
N VAL A 786 -11.68 39.10 -16.48
CA VAL A 786 -10.24 39.12 -16.19
C VAL A 786 -9.99 40.00 -14.96
N PHE A 787 -9.24 39.47 -14.02
CA PHE A 787 -8.72 40.18 -12.86
C PHE A 787 -7.27 40.61 -13.16
N ASN A 788 -7.06 41.90 -13.45
CA ASN A 788 -5.76 42.49 -13.80
C ASN A 788 -5.53 43.79 -13.00
N PRO A 789 -5.46 43.76 -11.67
CA PRO A 789 -5.28 44.96 -10.87
C PRO A 789 -3.89 45.55 -11.10
N SER A 790 -3.77 46.87 -10.94
CA SER A 790 -2.50 47.59 -11.05
C SER A 790 -1.57 47.38 -9.85
N SER A 791 -2.09 46.89 -8.75
CA SER A 791 -1.37 46.59 -7.50
C SER A 791 -2.10 45.44 -6.74
N PRO A 792 -1.37 44.56 -6.07
CA PRO A 792 0.11 44.46 -5.99
C PRO A 792 0.76 43.96 -7.28
N SER A 793 2.04 44.20 -7.41
CA SER A 793 2.82 43.74 -8.58
C SER A 793 3.05 42.22 -8.57
N LEU A 794 3.35 41.61 -9.72
CA LEU A 794 3.71 40.20 -9.82
C LEU A 794 4.89 39.82 -8.90
N ALA A 795 5.88 40.70 -8.76
CA ALA A 795 7.06 40.45 -7.93
C ALA A 795 6.73 40.38 -6.44
N GLU A 796 5.73 41.16 -5.97
CA GLU A 796 5.25 41.10 -4.60
C GLU A 796 4.51 39.78 -4.29
N MET A 797 3.99 39.11 -5.32
CA MET A 797 3.23 37.87 -5.20
C MET A 797 4.06 36.60 -5.47
N ASP A 798 5.30 36.71 -5.92
CA ASP A 798 6.13 35.60 -6.45
C ASP A 798 6.28 34.41 -5.48
N THR A 799 6.29 34.70 -4.18
CA THR A 799 6.45 33.65 -3.15
C THR A 799 5.16 33.29 -2.43
N LEU A 800 4.07 33.98 -2.68
CA LEU A 800 2.82 33.83 -1.92
C LEU A 800 1.85 32.86 -2.61
N PHE A 801 0.97 32.29 -1.82
CA PHE A 801 -0.26 31.71 -2.35
C PHE A 801 -1.26 32.85 -2.53
N VAL A 802 -1.81 32.98 -3.73
CA VAL A 802 -2.65 34.14 -4.07
C VAL A 802 -4.07 33.70 -4.28
N GLU A 803 -5.02 34.49 -3.80
CA GLU A 803 -6.43 34.24 -4.02
C GLU A 803 -6.76 34.21 -5.52
N HIS A 804 -7.57 33.24 -5.87
CA HIS A 804 -8.05 33.02 -7.22
C HIS A 804 -9.49 32.54 -7.23
N ASN A 805 -10.36 33.28 -7.89
CA ASN A 805 -11.79 32.98 -7.95
C ASN A 805 -12.45 32.73 -6.58
N GLY A 806 -12.07 33.51 -5.56
CA GLY A 806 -12.63 33.44 -4.21
C GLY A 806 -12.13 32.27 -3.36
N TYR A 807 -10.92 31.73 -3.65
CA TYR A 807 -10.25 30.75 -2.81
C TYR A 807 -8.71 30.87 -2.88
N VAL A 808 -8.03 30.35 -1.85
CA VAL A 808 -6.58 30.10 -1.86
C VAL A 808 -6.37 28.61 -1.60
N SER A 809 -5.62 27.93 -2.46
CA SER A 809 -5.26 26.52 -2.26
C SER A 809 -3.75 26.37 -2.06
N ILE A 810 -3.36 25.58 -1.05
CA ILE A 810 -2.00 25.51 -0.51
C ILE A 810 -1.61 24.02 -0.39
N ASP A 811 -0.51 23.61 -1.03
CA ASP A 811 0.10 22.30 -0.79
C ASP A 811 0.85 22.27 0.54
N ALA A 812 0.78 21.16 1.27
CA ALA A 812 1.39 21.05 2.60
C ALA A 812 2.89 21.33 2.61
N ALA A 813 3.60 20.94 1.54
CA ALA A 813 5.05 21.15 1.41
C ALA A 813 5.44 22.59 1.10
N GLY A 814 4.49 23.45 0.72
CA GLY A 814 4.71 24.86 0.37
C GLY A 814 4.81 25.81 1.56
N PHE A 815 5.09 25.34 2.76
CA PHE A 815 5.24 26.21 3.93
C PHE A 815 6.41 27.20 3.76
N HIS A 816 6.20 28.43 4.25
CA HIS A 816 7.24 29.47 4.22
C HIS A 816 8.14 29.40 5.44
N ARG A 817 7.58 29.01 6.59
CA ARG A 817 8.30 28.92 7.85
C ARG A 817 7.79 27.72 8.65
N LYS A 818 8.68 27.14 9.45
CA LYS A 818 8.33 26.15 10.47
C LYS A 818 8.93 26.54 11.80
N VAL A 819 8.17 26.31 12.85
CA VAL A 819 8.63 26.42 14.24
C VAL A 819 8.66 25.00 14.81
N GLU A 820 9.81 24.61 15.31
CA GLU A 820 10.06 23.29 15.88
C GLU A 820 10.61 23.41 17.29
N ASN A 821 10.53 22.34 18.07
CA ASN A 821 11.20 22.24 19.36
C ASN A 821 11.93 20.87 19.44
N LYS A 822 12.58 20.58 20.57
CA LYS A 822 13.33 19.34 20.76
C LYS A 822 12.46 18.08 20.63
N ALA A 823 11.19 18.15 21.02
CA ALA A 823 10.26 17.03 21.01
C ALA A 823 9.51 16.87 19.68
N ILE A 824 9.26 17.97 18.97
CA ILE A 824 8.47 18.01 17.75
C ILE A 824 9.31 18.54 16.59
N GLN A 825 9.62 17.66 15.66
CA GLN A 825 10.29 17.94 14.39
C GLN A 825 9.34 17.61 13.24
N MET A 826 9.22 18.51 12.25
CA MET A 826 8.37 18.33 11.08
C MET A 826 9.06 17.40 10.07
N ARG A 827 8.35 16.40 9.59
CA ARG A 827 8.87 15.41 8.64
C ARG A 827 8.14 15.50 7.31
N THR A 828 8.89 15.62 6.22
CA THR A 828 8.32 15.51 4.87
C THR A 828 8.15 14.04 4.50
N ILE A 829 6.95 13.68 4.04
CA ILE A 829 6.63 12.34 3.57
C ILE A 829 6.43 12.41 2.04
N PRO A 830 7.40 11.91 1.25
CA PRO A 830 7.28 11.87 -0.19
C PRO A 830 6.30 10.77 -0.63
N ASN A 831 5.70 10.93 -1.79
CA ASN A 831 4.76 9.99 -2.41
C ASN A 831 3.57 9.64 -1.51
N LEU A 832 3.11 10.59 -0.71
CA LEU A 832 1.93 10.48 0.14
C LEU A 832 1.07 11.75 0.02
N GLY A 833 -0.24 11.57 0.09
CA GLY A 833 -1.19 12.68 0.05
C GLY A 833 -1.67 13.04 -1.37
N ILE A 834 -2.69 13.87 -1.42
CA ILE A 834 -3.38 14.29 -2.66
C ILE A 834 -2.42 15.01 -3.61
N GLU A 835 -1.49 15.82 -3.06
CA GLU A 835 -0.47 16.55 -3.82
C GLU A 835 0.88 15.82 -3.90
N ASN A 836 0.90 14.51 -3.59
CA ASN A 836 2.07 13.64 -3.65
C ASN A 836 3.18 13.95 -2.62
N THR A 837 2.96 14.89 -1.71
CA THR A 837 3.86 15.19 -0.59
C THR A 837 3.04 15.65 0.60
N ALA A 838 3.23 15.03 1.74
CA ALA A 838 2.58 15.40 2.99
C ALA A 838 3.60 15.80 4.05
N ILE A 839 3.16 16.50 5.09
CA ILE A 839 4.02 16.91 6.21
C ILE A 839 3.46 16.32 7.51
N GLN A 840 4.28 15.54 8.20
CA GLN A 840 3.96 15.01 9.52
C GLN A 840 4.37 16.00 10.61
N LEU A 841 3.43 16.38 11.46
CA LEU A 841 3.63 17.29 12.59
C LEU A 841 4.17 16.52 13.80
N GLY A 842 5.47 16.29 13.84
CA GLY A 842 6.15 15.56 14.91
C GLY A 842 6.03 14.05 14.83
N ASP A 843 6.84 13.37 15.62
CA ASP A 843 6.81 11.91 15.76
C ASP A 843 5.52 11.48 16.47
N PRO A 844 4.80 10.45 15.98
CA PRO A 844 3.56 9.97 16.62
C PRO A 844 3.72 9.51 18.07
N THR A 845 4.94 9.18 18.49
CA THR A 845 5.24 8.79 19.88
C THR A 845 5.50 9.97 20.81
N ALA A 846 5.63 11.18 20.28
CA ALA A 846 5.88 12.38 21.09
C ALA A 846 4.65 12.79 21.89
N ALA A 847 4.88 13.46 23.01
CA ALA A 847 3.80 13.95 23.87
C ALA A 847 2.95 15.03 23.17
N PRO A 848 1.64 15.05 23.40
CA PRO A 848 0.75 16.11 22.89
C PRO A 848 1.22 17.51 23.29
N GLN A 849 1.00 18.48 22.43
CA GLN A 849 1.33 19.89 22.63
C GLN A 849 0.05 20.71 22.89
N ARG A 850 0.18 21.80 23.60
CA ARG A 850 -0.91 22.80 23.71
C ARG A 850 -0.90 23.64 22.44
N THR A 851 -2.01 23.74 21.73
CA THR A 851 -2.12 24.54 20.51
C THR A 851 -2.09 26.05 20.75
N ALA A 852 -2.34 26.48 21.96
CA ALA A 852 -2.27 27.89 22.34
C ALA A 852 -0.86 28.23 22.87
N GLY A 853 -0.12 29.07 22.16
CA GLY A 853 1.20 29.53 22.56
C GLY A 853 2.07 29.99 21.40
N ARG A 854 2.79 31.09 21.58
CA ARG A 854 3.66 31.64 20.51
C ARG A 854 4.84 30.75 20.16
N SER A 855 5.29 29.87 21.04
CA SER A 855 6.40 28.93 20.84
C SER A 855 5.94 27.54 20.42
N THR A 856 4.64 27.29 20.26
CA THR A 856 4.12 25.99 19.89
C THR A 856 4.58 25.59 18.47
N PRO A 857 5.08 24.37 18.25
CA PRO A 857 5.52 23.88 16.95
C PRO A 857 4.40 23.99 15.90
N ARG A 858 4.74 24.53 14.73
CA ARG A 858 3.76 24.79 13.68
C ARG A 858 4.39 24.98 12.30
N LEU A 859 3.58 24.88 11.30
CA LEU A 859 3.85 25.30 9.91
C LEU A 859 3.13 26.64 9.65
N GLU A 860 3.75 27.51 8.90
CA GLU A 860 3.23 28.81 8.52
C GLU A 860 3.25 28.99 7.00
N TYR A 861 2.12 29.39 6.45
CA TYR A 861 1.91 29.59 5.02
C TYR A 861 1.45 31.01 4.75
N ASP A 862 2.25 31.80 4.04
CA ASP A 862 1.91 33.16 3.68
C ASP A 862 1.02 33.15 2.41
N PHE A 863 -0.07 33.89 2.47
CA PHE A 863 -0.99 34.04 1.35
C PHE A 863 -1.43 35.49 1.21
N TYR A 864 -1.97 35.80 0.04
CA TYR A 864 -2.58 37.10 -0.23
C TYR A 864 -4.05 36.92 -0.62
N THR A 865 -4.93 37.73 -0.03
CA THR A 865 -6.35 37.75 -0.40
C THR A 865 -6.80 39.16 -0.74
N PHE A 866 -7.73 39.25 -1.69
CA PHE A 866 -8.43 40.47 -2.07
C PHE A 866 -9.78 40.62 -1.34
N GLU A 867 -10.18 39.60 -0.59
CA GLU A 867 -11.40 39.52 0.17
C GLU A 867 -11.15 39.74 1.66
N GLN A 868 -12.23 40.15 2.38
CA GLN A 868 -12.28 40.28 3.83
C GLN A 868 -13.54 39.59 4.36
N GLY A 869 -13.59 39.34 5.67
CA GLY A 869 -14.76 38.77 6.33
C GLY A 869 -14.52 37.30 6.72
N SER A 870 -15.58 36.54 6.69
CA SER A 870 -15.57 35.14 7.07
C SER A 870 -14.91 34.27 5.97
N VAL A 871 -13.98 33.41 6.36
CA VAL A 871 -13.30 32.47 5.47
C VAL A 871 -13.41 31.05 6.03
N ASP A 872 -13.82 30.09 5.20
CA ASP A 872 -13.85 28.68 5.53
C ASP A 872 -12.49 28.04 5.19
N VAL A 873 -11.79 27.59 6.22
CA VAL A 873 -10.48 26.92 6.06
C VAL A 873 -10.69 25.41 6.07
N TYR A 874 -10.46 24.78 4.94
CA TYR A 874 -10.48 23.33 4.79
C TYR A 874 -9.06 22.79 4.94
N THR A 875 -8.84 21.92 5.91
CA THR A 875 -7.58 21.21 6.11
C THR A 875 -7.75 19.74 5.75
N TYR A 876 -6.90 19.27 4.85
CA TYR A 876 -6.84 17.90 4.37
C TYR A 876 -5.74 17.17 5.13
N VAL A 877 -6.11 16.21 5.97
CA VAL A 877 -5.17 15.45 6.80
C VAL A 877 -5.36 13.95 6.59
N LEU A 878 -4.36 13.12 6.91
CA LEU A 878 -4.60 11.68 6.97
C LEU A 878 -5.66 11.38 8.04
N PRO A 879 -6.57 10.44 7.76
CA PRO A 879 -7.46 9.93 8.79
C PRO A 879 -6.62 9.16 9.81
N THR A 880 -6.76 9.47 11.08
CA THR A 880 -6.06 8.76 12.16
C THR A 880 -7.04 8.31 13.22
N PHE A 881 -6.71 7.20 13.87
CA PHE A 881 -7.41 6.77 15.07
C PHE A 881 -6.64 7.23 16.31
N THR A 882 -7.32 7.36 17.41
CA THR A 882 -6.66 7.58 18.68
C THR A 882 -5.96 6.30 19.11
N LEU A 883 -4.64 6.34 19.16
CA LEU A 883 -3.83 5.15 19.38
C LEU A 883 -3.92 4.59 20.79
N SER A 884 -4.16 5.44 21.81
CA SER A 884 -4.26 5.02 23.19
C SER A 884 -5.03 6.07 24.01
N LYS A 885 -5.98 5.62 24.81
CA LYS A 885 -6.73 6.45 25.74
C LYS A 885 -5.87 7.10 26.84
N ASP A 886 -4.70 6.56 27.10
CA ASP A 886 -3.80 7.03 28.17
C ASP A 886 -2.82 8.10 27.72
N ARG A 887 -2.96 8.67 26.52
CA ARG A 887 -2.10 9.74 25.99
C ARG A 887 -2.51 11.17 26.38
N GLY A 888 -3.12 11.35 27.53
CA GLY A 888 -3.55 12.65 28.02
C GLY A 888 -4.98 13.02 27.64
N TYR A 889 -5.76 12.06 27.23
CA TYR A 889 -7.19 12.19 26.90
C TYR A 889 -8.06 11.75 28.08
N ALA A 890 -7.68 12.10 29.29
CA ALA A 890 -8.35 11.68 30.51
C ALA A 890 -9.86 11.97 30.48
N GLY A 891 -10.67 10.97 30.86
CA GLY A 891 -12.12 11.09 30.98
C GLY A 891 -12.90 10.76 29.71
N HIS A 892 -12.25 10.33 28.64
CA HIS A 892 -12.90 9.87 27.42
C HIS A 892 -12.89 8.33 27.33
N GLU A 893 -13.98 7.75 26.84
CA GLU A 893 -13.98 6.36 26.39
C GLU A 893 -13.11 6.22 25.15
N ALA A 894 -12.57 5.02 24.88
CA ALA A 894 -11.63 4.79 23.78
C ALA A 894 -12.18 5.21 22.41
N THR A 895 -13.48 5.05 22.19
CA THR A 895 -14.18 5.43 20.96
C THR A 895 -14.41 6.93 20.79
N ASN A 896 -14.26 7.72 21.84
CA ASN A 896 -14.55 9.17 21.87
C ASN A 896 -13.31 10.03 21.99
N VAL A 897 -12.12 9.45 22.00
CA VAL A 897 -10.87 10.20 22.12
C VAL A 897 -10.48 10.77 20.77
N GLU A 898 -10.28 12.09 20.72
CA GLU A 898 -9.96 12.79 19.48
C GLU A 898 -8.49 13.20 19.42
N THR A 899 -7.89 13.03 18.24
CA THR A 899 -6.57 13.57 17.92
C THR A 899 -6.72 14.95 17.30
N LYS A 900 -6.15 15.98 17.89
CA LYS A 900 -6.39 17.39 17.54
C LYS A 900 -5.12 18.10 17.09
N TYR A 901 -5.30 19.10 16.23
CA TYR A 901 -4.27 20.07 15.83
C TYR A 901 -4.89 21.47 15.84
N GLY A 902 -4.08 22.52 15.73
CA GLY A 902 -4.56 23.90 15.73
C GLY A 902 -4.56 24.51 14.34
N VAL A 903 -5.55 25.37 14.06
CA VAL A 903 -5.65 26.19 12.85
C VAL A 903 -5.96 27.62 13.25
N CYS A 904 -5.17 28.59 12.78
CA CYS A 904 -5.50 30.01 12.93
C CYS A 904 -4.94 30.83 11.76
N ILE A 905 -5.42 32.06 11.61
CA ILE A 905 -4.88 33.05 10.69
C ILE A 905 -4.27 34.16 11.52
N ASP A 906 -3.05 34.60 11.19
CA ASP A 906 -2.25 35.61 11.88
C ASP A 906 -2.14 35.32 13.38
N GLU A 907 -2.54 36.30 14.24
CA GLU A 907 -2.60 36.15 15.68
C GLU A 907 -4.05 35.99 16.21
N GLY A 908 -4.95 35.54 15.31
CA GLY A 908 -6.34 35.27 15.63
C GLY A 908 -6.56 34.04 16.51
N PRO A 909 -7.83 33.72 16.83
CA PRO A 909 -8.18 32.60 17.69
C PRO A 909 -7.77 31.26 17.04
N VAL A 910 -7.23 30.35 17.86
CA VAL A 910 -6.87 28.99 17.43
C VAL A 910 -8.08 28.08 17.53
N MET A 911 -8.46 27.49 16.40
CA MET A 911 -9.46 26.42 16.31
C MET A 911 -8.78 25.07 16.37
N ASN A 912 -9.42 24.06 16.96
CA ASN A 912 -8.83 22.75 17.19
C ASN A 912 -9.65 21.64 16.50
N PRO A 913 -9.56 21.49 15.18
CA PRO A 913 -10.18 20.37 14.49
C PRO A 913 -9.52 19.04 14.83
N SER A 914 -10.25 17.93 14.56
CA SER A 914 -9.81 16.58 14.86
C SER A 914 -9.44 15.81 13.58
N THR A 915 -8.37 14.99 13.64
CA THR A 915 -8.02 14.02 12.60
C THR A 915 -8.76 12.70 12.79
N SER A 916 -9.41 12.48 13.93
CA SER A 916 -9.93 11.18 14.35
C SER A 916 -10.93 10.61 13.38
N SER A 917 -10.76 9.33 13.10
CA SER A 917 -11.70 8.48 12.38
C SER A 917 -12.31 7.47 13.33
N PHE A 918 -13.59 7.16 13.14
CA PHE A 918 -14.33 6.19 13.93
C PHE A 918 -14.88 5.12 12.99
N GLU A 919 -14.42 3.88 13.15
CA GLU A 919 -14.82 2.75 12.28
C GLU A 919 -16.35 2.63 12.21
N TYR A 920 -16.89 2.42 11.02
CA TYR A 920 -18.32 2.38 10.70
C TYR A 920 -19.11 3.69 10.86
N ALA A 921 -18.48 4.80 11.25
CA ALA A 921 -19.10 6.11 11.15
C ALA A 921 -19.00 6.66 9.71
N GLN A 922 -19.91 7.59 9.35
CA GLN A 922 -19.91 8.23 8.03
C GLN A 922 -18.53 8.79 7.65
N ILE A 923 -17.88 9.43 8.61
CA ILE A 923 -16.57 10.03 8.41
C ILE A 923 -15.48 8.99 8.06
N TRP A 924 -15.58 7.78 8.59
CA TRP A 924 -14.66 6.69 8.25
C TRP A 924 -14.89 6.20 6.82
N TYR A 925 -16.14 6.03 6.39
CA TYR A 925 -16.46 5.65 5.02
C TYR A 925 -15.92 6.66 3.99
N GLU A 926 -16.10 7.96 4.28
CA GLU A 926 -15.55 9.02 3.43
C GLU A 926 -14.01 9.01 3.41
N SER A 927 -13.39 8.73 4.55
CA SER A 927 -11.93 8.63 4.68
C SER A 927 -11.36 7.42 3.93
N VAL A 928 -12.05 6.28 3.96
CA VAL A 928 -11.67 5.08 3.19
C VAL A 928 -11.65 5.37 1.69
N LEU A 929 -12.64 6.12 1.19
CA LEU A 929 -12.69 6.50 -0.22
C LEU A 929 -11.53 7.40 -0.64
N LYS A 930 -11.17 8.35 0.20
CA LYS A 930 -10.30 9.49 -0.15
C LYS A 930 -8.89 9.41 0.43
N ASN A 931 -8.63 8.48 1.36
CA ASN A 931 -7.43 8.49 2.21
C ASN A 931 -7.19 9.88 2.84
N CYS A 932 -8.26 10.56 3.19
CA CYS A 932 -8.22 11.94 3.65
C CYS A 932 -9.40 12.26 4.56
N ARG A 933 -9.11 12.87 5.68
CA ARG A 933 -10.06 13.58 6.52
C ARG A 933 -10.05 15.06 6.11
N ILE A 934 -11.19 15.61 5.74
CA ILE A 934 -11.33 17.03 5.42
C ILE A 934 -12.07 17.71 6.55
N ASN A 935 -11.38 18.63 7.24
CA ASN A 935 -11.96 19.42 8.31
C ASN A 935 -12.23 20.83 7.83
N LYS A 936 -13.36 21.40 8.24
CA LYS A 936 -13.77 22.77 7.99
C LYS A 936 -13.71 23.56 9.29
N THR A 937 -13.00 24.69 9.27
CA THR A 937 -13.00 25.69 10.34
C THR A 937 -13.29 27.06 9.76
N THR A 938 -14.20 27.83 10.38
CA THR A 938 -14.51 29.18 9.92
C THR A 938 -13.70 30.18 10.74
N LEU A 939 -12.91 31.02 10.06
CA LEU A 939 -12.06 32.05 10.63
C LEU A 939 -12.45 33.40 10.05
N HIS A 940 -11.80 34.49 10.49
CA HIS A 940 -12.07 35.84 10.03
C HIS A 940 -10.82 36.57 9.56
N ILE A 941 -10.94 37.35 8.51
CA ILE A 941 -9.91 38.24 7.96
C ILE A 941 -10.46 39.67 7.99
N ASP A 942 -9.78 40.55 8.71
CA ASP A 942 -10.25 41.91 8.95
C ASP A 942 -10.13 42.83 7.73
N LYS A 943 -9.14 42.57 6.84
CA LYS A 943 -8.87 43.41 5.66
C LYS A 943 -8.18 42.58 4.55
N PRO A 944 -8.31 42.95 3.28
CA PRO A 944 -7.50 42.40 2.19
C PRO A 944 -5.99 42.63 2.43
N GLY A 945 -5.17 41.75 1.87
CA GLY A 945 -3.72 41.88 1.95
C GLY A 945 -2.99 40.57 2.22
N LYS A 946 -1.76 40.68 2.66
CA LYS A 946 -0.92 39.55 3.04
C LYS A 946 -1.29 39.04 4.44
N HIS A 947 -1.51 37.74 4.56
CA HIS A 947 -1.84 37.03 5.79
C HIS A 947 -1.02 35.75 5.92
N THR A 948 -1.07 35.11 7.09
CA THR A 948 -0.40 33.82 7.36
C THR A 948 -1.40 32.85 7.98
N VAL A 949 -1.66 31.72 7.30
CA VAL A 949 -2.37 30.60 7.93
C VAL A 949 -1.36 29.69 8.63
N LYS A 950 -1.68 29.29 9.87
CA LYS A 950 -0.82 28.49 10.75
C LYS A 950 -1.48 27.15 11.03
N ILE A 951 -0.73 26.07 10.86
CA ILE A 951 -1.12 24.72 11.27
C ILE A 951 -0.24 24.32 12.44
N ILE A 952 -0.85 24.19 13.61
CA ILE A 952 -0.17 24.07 14.90
C ILE A 952 -0.24 22.61 15.36
N CYS A 953 0.90 22.07 15.79
CA CYS A 953 0.95 20.72 16.36
C CYS A 953 0.18 20.69 17.69
N GLY A 954 -0.86 19.88 17.76
CA GLY A 954 -1.55 19.48 18.98
C GLY A 954 -1.12 18.07 19.37
N ASP A 955 -1.77 17.07 18.82
CA ASP A 955 -1.33 15.69 18.92
C ASP A 955 -0.28 15.40 17.85
N ALA A 956 0.89 14.92 18.28
CA ALA A 956 1.99 14.62 17.38
C ALA A 956 1.63 13.46 16.43
N GLY A 957 2.18 13.48 15.23
CA GLY A 957 1.91 12.51 14.19
C GLY A 957 0.75 12.88 13.25
N THR A 958 0.09 14.04 13.46
CA THR A 958 -0.85 14.58 12.47
C THR A 958 -0.16 14.78 11.13
N VAL A 959 -0.71 14.26 10.03
CA VAL A 959 -0.13 14.36 8.69
C VAL A 959 -0.99 15.25 7.81
N LEU A 960 -0.46 16.44 7.48
CA LEU A 960 -1.11 17.44 6.64
C LEU A 960 -0.83 17.15 5.16
N GLN A 961 -1.87 17.23 4.32
CA GLN A 961 -1.77 17.04 2.87
C GLN A 961 -2.00 18.34 2.09
N LYS A 962 -2.99 19.15 2.49
CA LYS A 962 -3.45 20.34 1.76
C LYS A 962 -4.24 21.27 2.66
N ILE A 963 -4.27 22.57 2.32
CA ILE A 963 -5.13 23.57 2.94
C ILE A 963 -5.88 24.31 1.83
N VAL A 964 -7.16 24.61 2.02
CA VAL A 964 -7.92 25.50 1.13
C VAL A 964 -8.66 26.53 1.98
N LEU A 965 -8.40 27.80 1.70
CA LEU A 965 -9.16 28.92 2.26
C LEU A 965 -10.23 29.29 1.25
N ASP A 966 -11.50 29.17 1.60
CA ASP A 966 -12.64 29.42 0.73
C ASP A 966 -13.40 30.67 1.19
N PHE A 967 -13.41 31.67 0.33
CA PHE A 967 -14.18 32.92 0.48
C PHE A 967 -15.57 32.83 -0.19
N GLY A 968 -16.02 31.59 -0.51
CA GLY A 968 -17.28 31.31 -1.21
C GLY A 968 -17.13 31.03 -2.69
N GLY A 969 -15.90 30.95 -3.21
CA GLY A 969 -15.62 30.69 -4.62
C GLY A 969 -15.24 29.25 -4.97
N MET A 970 -14.92 28.42 -4.00
CA MET A 970 -14.54 27.02 -4.22
C MET A 970 -15.69 26.22 -4.84
N LYS A 971 -15.42 25.53 -5.93
CA LYS A 971 -16.40 24.67 -6.61
C LYS A 971 -16.32 23.24 -6.10
N ARG A 972 -17.46 22.53 -6.16
CA ARG A 972 -17.53 21.13 -5.79
C ARG A 972 -16.56 20.31 -6.65
N SER A 973 -15.71 19.53 -6.00
CA SER A 973 -14.73 18.65 -6.61
C SER A 973 -14.34 17.55 -5.63
N TYR A 974 -13.66 16.51 -6.13
CA TYR A 974 -13.21 15.40 -5.30
C TYR A 974 -11.88 15.71 -4.58
N LEU A 975 -10.93 16.32 -5.32
CA LEU A 975 -9.56 16.58 -4.84
C LEU A 975 -9.38 18.01 -4.29
N GLY A 976 -10.35 18.89 -4.52
CA GLY A 976 -10.21 20.33 -4.29
C GLY A 976 -9.37 21.02 -5.37
N PRO A 977 -9.32 22.37 -5.35
CA PRO A 977 -8.59 23.15 -6.35
C PRO A 977 -7.08 22.91 -6.28
N GLN A 978 -6.40 23.09 -7.42
CA GLN A 978 -4.94 23.03 -7.48
C GLN A 978 -4.30 24.16 -6.66
N PRO A 979 -3.05 24.02 -6.17
CA PRO A 979 -2.37 25.06 -5.43
C PRO A 979 -2.31 26.40 -6.18
N THR A 980 -2.68 27.49 -5.49
CA THR A 980 -2.76 28.84 -6.05
C THR A 980 -1.43 29.58 -5.87
N ARG A 981 -0.35 29.04 -6.41
CA ARG A 981 0.99 29.63 -6.43
C ARG A 981 1.41 29.87 -7.88
N GLN A 982 2.15 30.95 -8.13
CA GLN A 982 2.68 31.17 -9.49
C GLN A 982 3.52 29.96 -9.92
N ALA A 983 3.28 29.47 -11.13
CA ALA A 983 4.18 28.53 -11.77
C ALA A 983 5.53 29.23 -12.02
N LYS A 984 6.60 28.68 -11.46
CA LYS A 984 7.96 29.16 -11.71
C LYS A 984 8.40 28.92 -13.15
#